data_60908c638718000dfdd91ebc5a455665
#
_entry.id   60908c638718000dfdd91ebc5a455665
#
_cell.length_a   1.000
_cell.length_b   1.000
_cell.length_c   1.000
_cell.angle_alpha   90.00
_cell.angle_beta   90.00
_cell.angle_gamma   90.00
#
_symmetry.space_group_name_H-M   'P 1'
#
loop_
_entity.id
_entity.type
_entity.pdbx_description
1 polymer ?
#
loop_
_entity_poly.entity_id
_entity_poly.type
_entity_poly.pdbx_seq_one_letter_code
_entity_poly.pdbx_strand_id
1 'polypeptide(L)'
;MNIVEKDRERYRKIFGERDKQKDYWVYSICSLCYGECAIRVRVVDGRPVAVEGVPESDRGAQGGLCGKGVAALLDFYDPNRILYPVKRTNPRKGIHEDPKWQRISWEEALDTIAEKLIAAMEKDPRTVCSSYTPGPTGGMRGNVTWRRFFGALGGSRALGGPGIMCGGSAHHVGALQYAAWDIIPDYGFCNYVLRCGGAESWASGRNSGASVRQAAAARERGMKMKVMDPQGFTVASLGREWIPILPATDIAVFLAIANLIVNEIGIYDKEYIRHKTNGVYLIGPDHLYVREKQTGKPLLFDEADGNVKTYDDPTLTQPAIEGKYTANGVECRPAFALVKDHLKQYKSDWASGISTVPADTIRQLARELVDEARIGSVIEIDGVKVPYRPACVVGYKGMQTHQNSFHAYTAMHLINVLLGNQDVCGGILGSGAPRSLGYPETGRFQFSAYGGVEGMLTVGPWPVTPGGSPSWPHSKITGPGNSWSFDDILGHSTLDVYTEDWEELWSNVGSPFKPEVFCTYGGNVVMNVVRPESAEKFLRKVPFAFALQPFHNETTEGFCDIVLPESHYLETLDVCSAFGVTYNYPTGLDKWSMHLRMPVTEPRGEVRHVQDVMNDLADRVGIRRKYNAVLDDFYTFRKARQPDPNVEIPRIIEPEEEVSNIELVDRILKYHFGEKRGLEWFRDNGFLTWNKKPEEGYWRWFINARIPIYFENHEEDREEIKKRAEKIGFHLNWDYFTGLTSYFPSVIYTELPPDSEYDLFVISQRDSLMTYRFTARNPHIDKMASRNPYTYNINMNVGTGREKGIRDGDTICLENHWGDKVTGTVKLTQLVHPKVVAICGLGSWAKGAPISRGKGVNPNALIRQDQHHFCIISSSVEPTVRVKAYKVRETR
;
A
#
# COMPACT_ATOMS: atom_id res chain seq x y z
N MET A 1 -15.52 -2.51 -39.56
CA MET A 1 -14.83 -3.43 -38.63
C MET A 1 -15.32 -3.08 -37.24
N ASN A 2 -15.76 -4.04 -36.44
CA ASN A 2 -16.18 -3.74 -35.07
C ASN A 2 -14.97 -3.43 -34.19
N ILE A 3 -15.19 -2.81 -33.07
CA ILE A 3 -14.17 -2.30 -32.13
C ILE A 3 -13.22 -3.42 -31.61
N VAL A 4 -13.75 -4.64 -31.43
CA VAL A 4 -12.96 -5.81 -31.00
C VAL A 4 -12.00 -6.27 -32.09
N GLU A 5 -12.45 -6.29 -33.35
CA GLU A 5 -11.59 -6.71 -34.47
C GLU A 5 -10.51 -5.68 -34.77
N LYS A 6 -10.79 -4.38 -34.59
CA LYS A 6 -9.81 -3.30 -34.66
C LYS A 6 -8.68 -3.51 -33.64
N ASP A 7 -9.04 -3.85 -32.39
CA ASP A 7 -8.03 -4.14 -31.35
C ASP A 7 -7.23 -5.41 -31.67
N ARG A 8 -7.89 -6.48 -32.16
CA ARG A 8 -7.21 -7.73 -32.52
C ARG A 8 -6.19 -7.53 -33.64
N GLU A 9 -6.52 -6.77 -34.68
CA GLU A 9 -5.55 -6.48 -35.73
C GLU A 9 -4.31 -5.76 -35.19
N ARG A 10 -4.51 -4.82 -34.28
CA ARG A 10 -3.41 -4.13 -33.59
C ARG A 10 -2.55 -5.13 -32.83
N TYR A 11 -3.16 -6.03 -32.06
CA TYR A 11 -2.44 -7.05 -31.29
C TYR A 11 -1.70 -8.06 -32.19
N ARG A 12 -2.26 -8.49 -33.32
CA ARG A 12 -1.56 -9.38 -34.26
C ARG A 12 -0.23 -8.81 -34.75
N LYS A 13 -0.13 -7.50 -34.91
CA LYS A 13 1.13 -6.84 -35.27
C LYS A 13 2.24 -7.02 -34.23
N ILE A 14 1.91 -7.24 -32.97
CA ILE A 14 2.89 -7.46 -31.92
C ILE A 14 3.61 -8.80 -32.08
N PHE A 15 2.89 -9.84 -32.49
CA PHE A 15 3.44 -11.20 -32.57
C PHE A 15 4.43 -11.37 -33.73
N GLY A 16 4.27 -10.64 -34.82
CA GLY A 16 5.17 -10.66 -35.97
C GLY A 16 5.37 -12.08 -36.52
N GLU A 17 6.63 -12.46 -36.78
CA GLU A 17 6.97 -13.79 -37.29
C GLU A 17 6.81 -14.94 -36.26
N ARG A 18 6.56 -14.64 -34.98
CA ARG A 18 6.42 -15.67 -33.94
C ARG A 18 5.27 -16.61 -34.19
N ASP A 19 4.17 -16.12 -34.78
CA ASP A 19 3.00 -16.95 -35.11
C ASP A 19 3.32 -18.05 -36.14
N LYS A 20 4.45 -17.95 -36.84
CA LYS A 20 4.95 -18.99 -37.76
C LYS A 20 5.69 -20.12 -37.04
N GLN A 21 6.09 -19.90 -35.75
CA GLN A 21 6.77 -20.92 -34.97
C GLN A 21 5.74 -21.76 -34.24
N LYS A 22 5.93 -23.07 -34.25
CA LYS A 22 5.02 -24.01 -33.55
C LYS A 22 5.32 -24.10 -32.06
N ASP A 23 6.53 -23.76 -31.62
CA ASP A 23 6.98 -23.85 -30.23
C ASP A 23 7.97 -22.71 -29.93
N TYR A 24 7.64 -21.85 -29.00
CA TYR A 24 8.47 -20.68 -28.65
C TYR A 24 8.20 -20.19 -27.22
N TRP A 25 9.11 -19.36 -26.68
CA TRP A 25 8.99 -18.72 -25.41
C TRP A 25 8.72 -17.22 -25.56
N VAL A 26 7.86 -16.69 -24.71
CA VAL A 26 7.54 -15.26 -24.62
C VAL A 26 7.91 -14.75 -23.24
N TYR A 27 8.77 -13.73 -23.17
CA TYR A 27 9.03 -13.00 -21.93
C TYR A 27 7.83 -12.15 -21.56
N SER A 28 7.45 -12.16 -20.29
CA SER A 28 6.33 -11.41 -19.76
C SER A 28 6.51 -11.18 -18.25
N ILE A 29 5.43 -10.73 -17.58
CA ILE A 29 5.43 -10.49 -16.14
C ILE A 29 4.21 -11.12 -15.49
N CYS A 30 4.44 -11.80 -14.36
CA CYS A 30 3.38 -12.33 -13.50
C CYS A 30 2.66 -11.17 -12.77
N SER A 31 1.32 -11.16 -12.80
CA SER A 31 0.49 -10.16 -12.13
C SER A 31 -0.38 -10.68 -11.01
N LEU A 32 -0.13 -11.88 -10.51
CA LEU A 32 -0.94 -12.46 -9.43
C LEU A 32 -0.70 -11.80 -8.06
N CYS A 33 0.32 -10.96 -7.94
CA CYS A 33 0.56 -10.11 -6.78
C CYS A 33 1.49 -8.94 -7.16
N TYR A 34 1.78 -8.05 -6.22
CA TYR A 34 2.71 -6.93 -6.41
C TYR A 34 4.19 -7.33 -6.60
N GLY A 35 4.52 -8.61 -6.55
CA GLY A 35 5.89 -9.07 -6.81
C GLY A 35 6.32 -8.87 -8.25
N GLU A 36 5.37 -8.83 -9.19
CA GLU A 36 5.61 -8.60 -10.62
C GLU A 36 6.85 -9.35 -11.14
N CYS A 37 6.97 -10.64 -10.79
CA CYS A 37 8.11 -11.46 -11.15
C CYS A 37 8.23 -11.59 -12.65
N ALA A 38 9.46 -11.47 -13.16
CA ALA A 38 9.77 -11.78 -14.56
C ALA A 38 9.49 -13.26 -14.84
N ILE A 39 8.71 -13.51 -15.89
CA ILE A 39 8.33 -14.85 -16.33
C ILE A 39 8.64 -15.03 -17.83
N ARG A 40 8.82 -16.29 -18.22
CA ARG A 40 8.70 -16.69 -19.61
C ARG A 40 7.61 -17.74 -19.74
N VAL A 41 6.84 -17.65 -20.81
CA VAL A 41 5.70 -18.52 -21.07
C VAL A 41 5.96 -19.27 -22.36
N ARG A 42 5.91 -20.61 -22.31
CA ARG A 42 6.03 -21.45 -23.50
C ARG A 42 4.70 -21.53 -24.21
N VAL A 43 4.71 -21.26 -25.48
CA VAL A 43 3.56 -21.31 -26.38
C VAL A 43 3.80 -22.41 -27.40
N VAL A 44 2.85 -23.36 -27.50
CA VAL A 44 2.89 -24.45 -28.46
C VAL A 44 1.60 -24.39 -29.28
N ASP A 45 1.72 -24.34 -30.59
CA ASP A 45 0.59 -24.18 -31.53
C ASP A 45 -0.38 -23.05 -31.10
N GLY A 46 0.18 -21.88 -30.72
CA GLY A 46 -0.56 -20.70 -30.26
C GLY A 46 -1.18 -20.83 -28.86
N ARG A 47 -0.88 -21.87 -28.08
CA ARG A 47 -1.44 -22.12 -26.74
C ARG A 47 -0.36 -22.01 -25.67
N PRO A 48 -0.52 -21.17 -24.65
CA PRO A 48 0.33 -21.16 -23.48
C PRO A 48 0.25 -22.49 -22.72
N VAL A 49 1.42 -23.16 -22.53
CA VAL A 49 1.46 -24.51 -21.94
C VAL A 49 2.33 -24.61 -20.69
N ALA A 50 3.30 -23.69 -20.50
CA ALA A 50 4.16 -23.67 -19.32
C ALA A 50 4.52 -22.23 -18.94
N VAL A 51 4.77 -22.00 -17.64
CA VAL A 51 5.24 -20.71 -17.10
C VAL A 51 6.46 -20.98 -16.21
N GLU A 52 7.52 -20.24 -16.44
CA GLU A 52 8.76 -20.30 -15.67
C GLU A 52 9.22 -18.90 -15.28
N GLY A 53 10.03 -18.79 -14.22
CA GLY A 53 10.75 -17.57 -13.92
C GLY A 53 11.92 -17.34 -14.89
N VAL A 54 12.44 -16.12 -14.91
CA VAL A 54 13.58 -15.71 -15.77
C VAL A 54 14.83 -15.58 -14.90
N PRO A 55 15.75 -16.55 -14.93
CA PRO A 55 16.96 -16.56 -14.07
C PRO A 55 17.90 -15.37 -14.34
N GLU A 56 17.93 -14.89 -15.55
CA GLU A 56 18.80 -13.80 -16.01
C GLU A 56 18.32 -12.42 -15.54
N SER A 57 17.13 -12.36 -14.96
CA SER A 57 16.52 -11.12 -14.47
C SER A 57 16.59 -10.99 -12.95
N ASP A 58 17.01 -9.82 -12.48
CA ASP A 58 16.94 -9.47 -11.06
C ASP A 58 15.52 -9.09 -10.60
N ARG A 59 14.56 -8.99 -11.53
CA ARG A 59 13.20 -8.65 -11.20
C ARG A 59 12.44 -9.82 -10.54
N GLY A 60 11.88 -9.55 -9.39
CA GLY A 60 11.21 -10.58 -8.60
C GLY A 60 12.21 -11.55 -7.98
N ALA A 61 11.99 -12.84 -8.12
CA ALA A 61 12.76 -13.87 -7.43
C ALA A 61 13.96 -14.40 -8.22
N GLN A 62 14.49 -13.68 -9.21
CA GLN A 62 15.65 -14.09 -10.04
C GLN A 62 15.52 -15.55 -10.53
N GLY A 63 14.47 -15.81 -11.28
CA GLY A 63 14.14 -17.15 -11.80
C GLY A 63 13.30 -18.00 -10.85
N GLY A 64 13.18 -17.63 -9.58
CA GLY A 64 12.20 -18.24 -8.68
C GLY A 64 10.77 -17.83 -9.04
N LEU A 65 9.86 -18.77 -9.02
CA LEU A 65 8.43 -18.53 -9.23
C LEU A 65 7.63 -19.25 -8.14
N CYS A 66 6.75 -18.53 -7.45
CA CYS A 66 5.92 -19.15 -6.41
C CYS A 66 4.78 -19.99 -7.01
N GLY A 67 4.14 -20.82 -6.20
CA GLY A 67 3.04 -21.69 -6.64
C GLY A 67 1.89 -20.98 -7.35
N LYS A 68 1.62 -19.70 -7.02
CA LYS A 68 0.63 -18.88 -7.74
C LYS A 68 1.03 -18.65 -9.20
N GLY A 69 2.27 -18.22 -9.42
CA GLY A 69 2.78 -17.96 -10.77
C GLY A 69 2.85 -19.22 -11.63
N VAL A 70 3.24 -20.36 -11.05
CA VAL A 70 3.24 -21.65 -11.74
C VAL A 70 1.81 -22.08 -12.12
N ALA A 71 0.83 -21.82 -11.26
CA ALA A 71 -0.57 -22.17 -11.48
C ALA A 71 -1.32 -21.17 -12.42
N ALA A 72 -0.66 -20.15 -12.91
CA ALA A 72 -1.25 -19.03 -13.67
C ALA A 72 -2.07 -19.45 -14.89
N LEU A 73 -1.65 -20.53 -15.58
CA LEU A 73 -2.37 -21.02 -16.76
C LEU A 73 -3.77 -21.52 -16.44
N LEU A 74 -4.02 -21.97 -15.21
CA LEU A 74 -5.37 -22.40 -14.81
C LEU A 74 -6.32 -21.22 -14.62
N ASP A 75 -5.80 -20.05 -14.24
CA ASP A 75 -6.61 -18.84 -14.22
C ASP A 75 -6.87 -18.35 -15.65
N PHE A 76 -5.87 -18.45 -16.53
CA PHE A 76 -6.01 -18.10 -17.94
C PHE A 76 -7.06 -18.96 -18.66
N TYR A 77 -7.05 -20.28 -18.40
CA TYR A 77 -8.00 -21.23 -19.00
C TYR A 77 -9.30 -21.42 -18.20
N ASP A 78 -9.49 -20.70 -17.10
CA ASP A 78 -10.70 -20.82 -16.27
C ASP A 78 -11.97 -20.63 -17.13
N PRO A 79 -12.89 -21.59 -17.18
CA PRO A 79 -14.12 -21.50 -17.95
C PRO A 79 -15.08 -20.41 -17.45
N ASN A 80 -14.89 -19.92 -16.23
CA ASN A 80 -15.72 -18.87 -15.62
C ASN A 80 -15.22 -17.46 -15.96
N ARG A 81 -14.24 -17.31 -16.87
CA ARG A 81 -13.82 -15.99 -17.35
C ARG A 81 -14.97 -15.29 -18.08
N ILE A 82 -15.09 -13.97 -17.83
CA ILE A 82 -15.97 -13.10 -18.60
C ILE A 82 -15.30 -12.87 -19.97
N LEU A 83 -15.96 -13.30 -21.06
CA LEU A 83 -15.40 -13.24 -22.41
C LEU A 83 -16.12 -12.25 -23.33
N TYR A 84 -17.21 -11.66 -22.89
CA TYR A 84 -18.02 -10.67 -23.61
C TYR A 84 -18.75 -9.75 -22.63
N PRO A 85 -19.17 -8.53 -23.04
CA PRO A 85 -19.96 -7.68 -22.20
C PRO A 85 -21.31 -8.30 -21.82
N VAL A 86 -21.71 -8.10 -20.56
CA VAL A 86 -22.98 -8.61 -20.03
C VAL A 86 -23.74 -7.52 -19.28
N LYS A 87 -25.08 -7.59 -19.40
CA LYS A 87 -26.03 -6.70 -18.73
C LYS A 87 -26.91 -7.47 -17.76
N ARG A 88 -27.15 -6.90 -16.60
CA ARG A 88 -28.12 -7.42 -15.64
C ARG A 88 -29.55 -7.28 -16.20
N THR A 89 -30.34 -8.35 -16.11
CA THR A 89 -31.78 -8.31 -16.44
C THR A 89 -32.66 -8.36 -15.19
N ASN A 90 -32.12 -8.78 -14.05
CA ASN A 90 -32.83 -8.70 -12.77
C ASN A 90 -32.71 -7.29 -12.18
N PRO A 91 -33.81 -6.54 -12.03
CA PRO A 91 -33.74 -5.17 -11.48
C PRO A 91 -33.42 -5.13 -9.98
N ARG A 92 -33.58 -6.26 -9.27
CA ARG A 92 -33.23 -6.33 -7.84
C ARG A 92 -31.73 -6.46 -7.67
N LYS A 93 -31.16 -5.62 -6.81
CA LYS A 93 -29.75 -5.63 -6.41
C LYS A 93 -29.64 -6.08 -4.96
N GLY A 94 -28.61 -6.85 -4.64
CA GLY A 94 -28.31 -7.32 -3.30
C GLY A 94 -27.30 -8.46 -3.26
N ILE A 95 -26.77 -8.76 -2.10
CA ILE A 95 -25.68 -9.73 -1.87
C ILE A 95 -26.01 -11.13 -2.42
N HIS A 96 -27.29 -11.55 -2.37
CA HIS A 96 -27.72 -12.87 -2.80
C HIS A 96 -28.61 -12.87 -4.05
N GLU A 97 -28.77 -11.72 -4.69
CA GLU A 97 -29.58 -11.60 -5.89
C GLU A 97 -28.87 -12.16 -7.12
N ASP A 98 -29.60 -12.90 -7.93
CA ASP A 98 -29.08 -13.42 -9.21
C ASP A 98 -29.21 -12.35 -10.28
N PRO A 99 -28.12 -11.90 -10.90
CA PRO A 99 -28.14 -10.85 -11.92
C PRO A 99 -28.89 -11.24 -13.20
N LYS A 100 -28.99 -12.53 -13.50
CA LYS A 100 -29.57 -13.06 -14.76
C LYS A 100 -28.90 -12.39 -15.97
N TRP A 101 -27.60 -12.60 -16.11
CA TRP A 101 -26.78 -11.96 -17.13
C TRP A 101 -27.29 -12.22 -18.55
N GLN A 102 -27.36 -11.18 -19.37
CA GLN A 102 -27.59 -11.21 -20.80
C GLN A 102 -26.37 -10.65 -21.52
N ARG A 103 -25.87 -11.34 -22.55
CA ARG A 103 -24.81 -10.82 -23.41
C ARG A 103 -25.32 -9.65 -24.23
N ILE A 104 -24.51 -8.60 -24.33
CA ILE A 104 -24.73 -7.40 -25.14
C ILE A 104 -23.48 -7.10 -25.99
N SER A 105 -23.60 -6.18 -26.95
CA SER A 105 -22.46 -5.72 -27.72
C SER A 105 -21.58 -4.72 -26.90
N TRP A 106 -20.34 -4.51 -27.33
CA TRP A 106 -19.49 -3.48 -26.78
C TRP A 106 -20.07 -2.08 -27.01
N GLU A 107 -20.65 -1.84 -28.18
CA GLU A 107 -21.28 -0.59 -28.55
C GLU A 107 -22.43 -0.27 -27.59
N GLU A 108 -23.37 -1.21 -27.41
CA GLU A 108 -24.49 -1.06 -26.47
C GLU A 108 -23.96 -0.78 -25.05
N ALA A 109 -22.93 -1.52 -24.61
CA ALA A 109 -22.36 -1.36 -23.28
C ALA A 109 -21.74 0.02 -23.07
N LEU A 110 -20.87 0.45 -24.00
CA LEU A 110 -20.16 1.73 -23.91
C LEU A 110 -21.11 2.93 -24.07
N ASP A 111 -22.07 2.87 -24.98
CA ASP A 111 -23.06 3.94 -25.17
C ASP A 111 -23.93 4.10 -23.92
N THR A 112 -24.39 2.98 -23.31
CA THR A 112 -25.14 3.03 -22.06
C THR A 112 -24.31 3.62 -20.92
N ILE A 113 -23.06 3.20 -20.78
CA ILE A 113 -22.16 3.72 -19.72
C ILE A 113 -21.92 5.22 -19.95
N ALA A 114 -21.63 5.63 -21.18
CA ALA A 114 -21.38 7.03 -21.52
C ALA A 114 -22.60 7.90 -21.22
N GLU A 115 -23.81 7.49 -21.60
CA GLU A 115 -25.05 8.19 -21.27
C GLU A 115 -25.20 8.44 -19.76
N LYS A 116 -24.96 7.40 -18.94
CA LYS A 116 -25.06 7.52 -17.48
C LYS A 116 -23.97 8.41 -16.87
N LEU A 117 -22.76 8.34 -17.41
CA LEU A 117 -21.66 9.21 -16.98
C LEU A 117 -21.93 10.68 -17.31
N ILE A 118 -22.40 10.98 -18.54
CA ILE A 118 -22.75 12.33 -18.98
C ILE A 118 -23.84 12.90 -18.07
N ALA A 119 -24.93 12.16 -17.87
CA ALA A 119 -26.03 12.59 -17.02
C ALA A 119 -25.62 12.84 -15.56
N ALA A 120 -24.70 12.05 -15.03
CA ALA A 120 -24.17 12.25 -13.68
C ALA A 120 -23.26 13.51 -13.63
N MET A 121 -22.42 13.72 -14.65
CA MET A 121 -21.51 14.86 -14.75
C MET A 121 -22.28 16.18 -14.88
N GLU A 122 -23.36 16.21 -15.64
CA GLU A 122 -24.22 17.39 -15.79
C GLU A 122 -24.88 17.80 -14.46
N LYS A 123 -25.18 16.84 -13.59
CA LYS A 123 -25.68 17.13 -12.25
C LYS A 123 -24.56 17.60 -11.32
N ASP A 124 -23.59 16.73 -11.09
CA ASP A 124 -22.39 16.97 -10.26
C ASP A 124 -21.38 15.83 -10.49
N PRO A 125 -20.19 16.10 -11.02
CA PRO A 125 -19.14 15.07 -11.25
C PRO A 125 -18.81 14.26 -10.01
N ARG A 126 -18.99 14.80 -8.80
CA ARG A 126 -18.75 14.11 -7.53
C ARG A 126 -19.71 12.95 -7.26
N THR A 127 -20.85 12.88 -7.98
CA THR A 127 -21.81 11.78 -7.90
C THR A 127 -21.34 10.52 -8.64
N VAL A 128 -20.26 10.61 -9.41
CA VAL A 128 -19.59 9.47 -10.01
C VAL A 128 -18.57 8.90 -9.02
N CYS A 129 -18.81 7.68 -8.57
CA CYS A 129 -17.98 6.98 -7.60
C CYS A 129 -17.16 5.90 -8.29
N SER A 130 -15.84 5.98 -8.24
CA SER A 130 -14.96 4.97 -8.82
C SER A 130 -14.16 4.24 -7.77
N SER A 131 -14.07 2.92 -7.89
CA SER A 131 -13.20 2.07 -7.09
C SER A 131 -12.24 1.29 -7.99
N TYR A 132 -11.08 0.97 -7.47
CA TYR A 132 -10.13 0.11 -8.17
C TYR A 132 -9.36 -0.74 -7.17
N THR A 133 -8.94 -1.91 -7.60
CA THR A 133 -8.01 -2.74 -6.83
C THR A 133 -6.84 -3.09 -7.74
N PRO A 134 -5.62 -2.69 -7.40
CA PRO A 134 -4.45 -3.19 -8.09
C PRO A 134 -4.38 -4.70 -7.85
N GLY A 135 -4.35 -5.47 -8.91
CA GLY A 135 -4.41 -6.92 -8.78
C GLY A 135 -4.11 -7.61 -10.10
N PRO A 136 -4.47 -8.89 -10.18
CA PRO A 136 -4.10 -9.77 -11.28
C PRO A 136 -4.75 -9.45 -12.63
N THR A 137 -5.55 -8.40 -12.72
CA THR A 137 -6.15 -7.92 -13.96
C THR A 137 -5.14 -7.18 -14.83
N GLY A 138 -5.37 -5.94 -15.18
CA GLY A 138 -4.47 -5.16 -16.02
C GLY A 138 -3.19 -4.64 -15.35
N GLY A 139 -2.83 -5.13 -14.17
CA GLY A 139 -1.64 -4.65 -13.45
C GLY A 139 -1.78 -3.21 -12.96
N MET A 140 -0.64 -2.65 -12.54
CA MET A 140 -0.63 -1.31 -11.94
C MET A 140 -0.91 -0.19 -12.95
N ARG A 141 -0.55 -0.37 -14.23
CA ARG A 141 -0.84 0.62 -15.27
C ARG A 141 -2.35 0.75 -15.53
N GLY A 142 -3.08 -0.36 -15.51
CA GLY A 142 -4.54 -0.34 -15.62
C GLY A 142 -5.19 0.55 -14.57
N ASN A 143 -4.69 0.50 -13.33
CA ASN A 143 -5.16 1.41 -12.27
C ASN A 143 -4.86 2.87 -12.59
N VAL A 144 -3.69 3.16 -13.14
CA VAL A 144 -3.33 4.54 -13.54
C VAL A 144 -4.28 5.04 -14.61
N THR A 145 -4.50 4.25 -15.65
CA THR A 145 -5.44 4.54 -16.74
C THR A 145 -6.85 4.83 -16.20
N TRP A 146 -7.36 3.95 -15.35
CA TRP A 146 -8.68 4.09 -14.71
C TRP A 146 -8.77 5.39 -13.89
N ARG A 147 -7.84 5.60 -12.98
CA ARG A 147 -7.83 6.80 -12.12
C ARG A 147 -7.71 8.10 -12.92
N ARG A 148 -6.90 8.10 -13.99
CA ARG A 148 -6.71 9.30 -14.84
C ARG A 148 -7.94 9.62 -15.64
N PHE A 149 -8.66 8.61 -16.12
CA PHE A 149 -9.95 8.81 -16.76
C PHE A 149 -10.94 9.50 -15.82
N PHE A 150 -11.14 8.97 -14.62
CA PHE A 150 -12.07 9.56 -13.65
C PHE A 150 -11.60 10.92 -13.12
N GLY A 151 -10.30 11.14 -13.00
CA GLY A 151 -9.74 12.47 -12.70
C GLY A 151 -10.01 13.49 -13.81
N ALA A 152 -9.98 13.09 -15.07
CA ALA A 152 -10.29 13.94 -16.22
C ALA A 152 -11.78 14.30 -16.31
N LEU A 153 -12.66 13.51 -15.72
CA LEU A 153 -14.10 13.83 -15.63
C LEU A 153 -14.39 15.08 -14.79
N GLY A 154 -13.44 15.61 -14.03
CA GLY A 154 -13.63 16.86 -13.29
C GLY A 154 -13.99 16.68 -11.82
N GLY A 155 -13.47 15.67 -11.18
CA GLY A 155 -13.61 15.47 -9.74
C GLY A 155 -14.57 14.35 -9.35
N SER A 156 -14.64 13.31 -10.15
CA SER A 156 -15.29 12.07 -9.72
C SER A 156 -14.67 11.58 -8.42
N ARG A 157 -15.49 11.18 -7.48
CA ARG A 157 -15.04 10.71 -6.19
C ARG A 157 -14.36 9.34 -6.33
N ALA A 158 -13.10 9.28 -6.01
CA ALA A 158 -12.41 8.01 -5.90
C ALA A 158 -12.85 7.37 -4.58
N LEU A 159 -13.73 6.40 -4.64
CA LEU A 159 -13.98 5.54 -3.49
C LEU A 159 -12.71 4.76 -3.24
N GLY A 160 -12.13 4.97 -2.09
CA GLY A 160 -10.90 4.33 -1.75
C GLY A 160 -11.02 2.85 -1.91
N GLY A 161 -10.10 2.38 -2.65
CA GLY A 161 -9.83 0.98 -2.72
C GLY A 161 -9.38 0.47 -1.35
N PRO A 162 -8.84 -0.71 -1.28
CA PRO A 162 -8.32 -1.31 -0.05
C PRO A 162 -7.18 -0.50 0.60
N GLY A 163 -6.89 0.72 0.15
CA GLY A 163 -5.81 1.58 0.66
C GLY A 163 -5.86 1.79 2.16
N ILE A 164 -7.02 2.07 2.70
CA ILE A 164 -7.23 2.23 4.15
C ILE A 164 -7.03 0.94 4.96
N MET A 165 -7.23 -0.21 4.35
CA MET A 165 -6.94 -1.53 4.94
C MET A 165 -5.63 -2.15 4.43
N CYS A 166 -4.90 -1.47 3.58
CA CYS A 166 -3.68 -1.97 2.95
C CYS A 166 -2.42 -1.33 3.53
N GLY A 167 -2.32 -0.02 3.47
CA GLY A 167 -1.08 0.69 3.70
C GLY A 167 -1.21 2.02 4.43
N GLY A 168 -2.35 2.34 5.05
CA GLY A 168 -2.60 3.65 5.64
C GLY A 168 -1.38 4.28 6.30
N SER A 169 -1.05 3.90 7.51
CA SER A 169 0.08 4.50 8.23
C SER A 169 1.44 4.20 7.61
N ALA A 170 1.67 3.01 7.03
CA ALA A 170 2.95 2.71 6.38
C ALA A 170 3.21 3.62 5.18
N HIS A 171 2.16 3.90 4.39
CA HIS A 171 2.29 4.79 3.24
C HIS A 171 2.41 6.25 3.67
N HIS A 172 1.65 6.66 4.67
CA HIS A 172 1.68 8.02 5.19
C HIS A 172 3.05 8.35 5.83
N VAL A 173 3.49 7.54 6.80
CA VAL A 173 4.77 7.72 7.49
C VAL A 173 5.94 7.45 6.56
N GLY A 174 5.84 6.44 5.69
CA GLY A 174 6.83 6.16 4.65
C GLY A 174 7.02 7.36 3.72
N ALA A 175 5.94 8.06 3.38
CA ALA A 175 5.99 9.30 2.62
C ALA A 175 6.70 10.42 3.38
N LEU A 176 6.30 10.67 4.62
CA LEU A 176 6.84 11.74 5.45
C LEU A 176 8.32 11.56 5.78
N GLN A 177 8.73 10.34 6.11
CA GLN A 177 10.07 10.07 6.63
C GLN A 177 11.01 9.43 5.62
N TYR A 178 10.48 8.92 4.50
CA TYR A 178 11.27 8.19 3.51
C TYR A 178 11.08 8.64 2.08
N ALA A 179 10.08 9.50 1.81
CA ALA A 179 9.66 9.73 0.44
C ALA A 179 9.43 8.40 -0.31
N ALA A 180 8.75 7.45 0.33
CA ALA A 180 8.51 6.10 -0.18
C ALA A 180 7.14 5.56 0.27
N TRP A 181 6.66 4.50 -0.37
CA TRP A 181 5.40 3.86 0.01
C TRP A 181 5.52 3.00 1.27
N ASP A 182 6.61 2.29 1.40
CA ASP A 182 6.95 1.40 2.51
C ASP A 182 8.46 1.15 2.53
N ILE A 183 8.91 0.37 3.49
CA ILE A 183 10.31 0.08 3.72
C ILE A 183 10.56 -1.42 3.69
N ILE A 184 11.75 -1.79 3.27
CA ILE A 184 12.27 -3.16 3.35
C ILE A 184 13.70 -3.17 3.89
N PRO A 185 14.17 -4.28 4.50
CA PRO A 185 15.58 -4.44 4.84
C PRO A 185 16.46 -4.48 3.59
N ASP A 186 17.65 -3.90 3.70
CA ASP A 186 18.73 -4.13 2.72
C ASP A 186 19.30 -5.54 2.93
N TYR A 187 18.60 -6.55 2.46
CA TYR A 187 18.95 -7.95 2.66
C TYR A 187 20.34 -8.33 2.14
N GLY A 188 20.91 -7.55 1.22
CA GLY A 188 22.29 -7.75 0.72
C GLY A 188 23.33 -7.64 1.82
N PHE A 189 23.11 -6.78 2.79
CA PHE A 189 24.08 -6.41 3.84
C PHE A 189 23.53 -6.48 5.26
N CYS A 190 22.23 -6.69 5.44
CA CYS A 190 21.60 -6.72 6.76
C CYS A 190 21.99 -7.99 7.54
N ASN A 191 22.26 -7.83 8.85
CA ASN A 191 22.61 -8.93 9.78
C ASN A 191 21.52 -9.20 10.84
N TYR A 192 20.68 -8.21 11.13
CA TYR A 192 19.64 -8.35 12.14
C TYR A 192 18.35 -7.65 11.71
N VAL A 193 17.24 -8.36 11.78
CA VAL A 193 15.92 -7.81 11.48
C VAL A 193 14.94 -8.17 12.60
N LEU A 194 14.33 -7.15 13.22
CA LEU A 194 13.12 -7.31 13.99
C LEU A 194 11.93 -7.04 13.05
N ARG A 195 11.17 -8.07 12.73
CA ARG A 195 10.00 -7.99 11.86
C ARG A 195 8.72 -8.01 12.67
N CYS A 196 7.81 -7.05 12.42
CA CYS A 196 6.60 -6.86 13.19
C CYS A 196 5.36 -6.85 12.30
N GLY A 197 4.35 -7.66 12.63
CA GLY A 197 3.03 -7.64 12.00
C GLY A 197 3.03 -7.70 10.48
N GLY A 198 3.98 -8.38 9.85
CA GLY A 198 4.16 -8.34 8.42
C GLY A 198 4.47 -9.68 7.78
N ALA A 199 3.74 -9.99 6.70
CA ALA A 199 3.95 -11.19 5.89
C ALA A 199 4.30 -10.84 4.43
N GLU A 200 4.72 -9.62 4.17
CA GLU A 200 4.89 -9.10 2.81
C GLU A 200 5.90 -9.86 1.96
N SER A 201 6.86 -10.53 2.54
CA SER A 201 7.80 -11.37 1.79
C SER A 201 7.20 -12.69 1.33
N TRP A 202 6.05 -13.10 1.87
CA TRP A 202 5.49 -14.44 1.68
C TRP A 202 4.07 -14.48 1.14
N ALA A 203 3.16 -13.81 1.80
CA ALA A 203 1.74 -14.01 1.52
C ALA A 203 1.18 -13.03 0.52
N SER A 204 1.56 -11.79 0.64
CA SER A 204 1.10 -10.70 -0.21
C SER A 204 1.96 -9.49 0.08
N GLY A 205 1.86 -8.52 -0.72
CA GLY A 205 2.62 -7.30 -0.55
C GLY A 205 3.69 -7.19 -1.61
N ARG A 206 4.36 -6.09 -1.55
CA ARG A 206 5.35 -5.71 -2.53
C ARG A 206 6.56 -6.61 -2.38
N ASN A 207 7.13 -6.98 -3.48
CA ASN A 207 8.35 -7.78 -3.57
C ASN A 207 8.29 -9.20 -3.01
N SER A 208 7.11 -9.79 -2.87
CA SER A 208 6.99 -11.13 -2.26
C SER A 208 7.97 -12.16 -2.82
N GLY A 209 8.22 -12.15 -4.13
CA GLY A 209 9.20 -13.06 -4.75
C GLY A 209 10.65 -12.72 -4.43
N ALA A 210 11.06 -11.48 -4.66
CA ALA A 210 12.44 -11.02 -4.47
C ALA A 210 12.83 -11.04 -2.99
N SER A 211 12.00 -10.50 -2.11
CA SER A 211 12.30 -10.43 -0.69
C SER A 211 12.42 -11.81 -0.03
N VAL A 212 11.61 -12.80 -0.45
CA VAL A 212 11.73 -14.18 0.07
C VAL A 212 13.10 -14.75 -0.21
N ARG A 213 13.56 -14.65 -1.45
CA ARG A 213 14.86 -15.17 -1.84
C ARG A 213 16.02 -14.44 -1.18
N GLN A 214 15.96 -13.10 -1.17
CA GLN A 214 16.98 -12.27 -0.54
C GLN A 214 17.04 -12.49 0.97
N ALA A 215 15.90 -12.59 1.65
CA ALA A 215 15.86 -12.93 3.06
C ALA A 215 16.40 -14.35 3.34
N ALA A 216 16.15 -15.32 2.44
CA ALA A 216 16.72 -16.66 2.54
C ALA A 216 18.24 -16.63 2.41
N ALA A 217 18.77 -15.96 1.39
CA ALA A 217 20.21 -15.79 1.19
C ALA A 217 20.87 -15.01 2.34
N ALA A 218 20.20 -13.99 2.88
CA ALA A 218 20.71 -13.26 4.05
C ALA A 218 20.79 -14.16 5.30
N ARG A 219 19.78 -15.01 5.52
CA ARG A 219 19.81 -15.98 6.64
C ARG A 219 20.88 -17.05 6.47
N GLU A 220 21.13 -17.49 5.24
CA GLU A 220 22.23 -18.39 4.90
C GLU A 220 23.59 -17.79 5.25
N ARG A 221 23.76 -16.46 5.05
CA ARG A 221 24.93 -15.71 5.50
C ARG A 221 24.99 -15.50 7.04
N GLY A 222 23.96 -15.89 7.77
CA GLY A 222 23.89 -15.77 9.24
C GLY A 222 23.01 -14.62 9.75
N MET A 223 22.27 -13.90 8.91
CA MET A 223 21.33 -12.88 9.36
C MET A 223 20.35 -13.46 10.40
N LYS A 224 20.20 -12.77 11.50
CA LYS A 224 19.23 -13.08 12.54
C LYS A 224 17.91 -12.37 12.23
N MET A 225 16.80 -13.08 12.25
CA MET A 225 15.46 -12.52 12.12
C MET A 225 14.60 -12.94 13.30
N LYS A 226 14.12 -11.98 14.08
CA LYS A 226 13.09 -12.18 15.12
C LYS A 226 11.76 -11.64 14.60
N VAL A 227 10.67 -12.31 14.94
CA VAL A 227 9.34 -11.95 14.46
C VAL A 227 8.40 -11.70 15.62
N MET A 228 7.91 -10.46 15.73
CA MET A 228 6.91 -10.05 16.69
C MET A 228 5.54 -9.98 16.00
N ASP A 229 4.65 -10.91 16.32
CA ASP A 229 3.36 -11.06 15.63
C ASP A 229 2.39 -11.81 16.53
N PRO A 230 1.08 -11.50 16.53
CA PRO A 230 0.08 -12.27 17.27
C PRO A 230 -0.04 -13.75 16.86
N GLN A 231 0.49 -14.11 15.68
CA GLN A 231 0.43 -15.48 15.16
C GLN A 231 1.79 -15.96 14.65
N GLY A 232 2.09 -17.24 14.83
CA GLY A 232 3.36 -17.89 14.49
C GLY A 232 3.37 -18.56 13.10
N PHE A 233 2.44 -18.24 12.22
CA PHE A 233 2.38 -18.80 10.88
C PHE A 233 3.30 -18.03 9.92
N THR A 234 3.44 -18.54 8.69
CA THR A 234 4.10 -17.84 7.60
C THR A 234 5.49 -17.31 7.97
N VAL A 235 5.64 -15.99 8.09
CA VAL A 235 6.95 -15.33 8.30
C VAL A 235 7.54 -15.67 9.67
N ALA A 236 6.72 -15.80 10.70
CA ALA A 236 7.21 -16.15 12.04
C ALA A 236 7.88 -17.54 12.06
N SER A 237 7.44 -18.48 11.23
CA SER A 237 8.06 -19.79 11.08
C SER A 237 9.48 -19.76 10.50
N LEU A 238 9.88 -18.64 9.91
CA LEU A 238 11.19 -18.43 9.31
C LEU A 238 12.14 -17.66 10.22
N GLY A 239 11.61 -17.02 11.27
CA GLY A 239 12.40 -16.36 12.29
C GLY A 239 13.17 -17.34 13.16
N ARG A 240 14.23 -16.87 13.82
CA ARG A 240 14.89 -17.63 14.91
C ARG A 240 14.02 -17.70 16.14
N GLU A 241 13.17 -16.70 16.32
CA GLU A 241 12.31 -16.55 17.49
C GLU A 241 10.99 -15.89 17.07
N TRP A 242 9.89 -16.45 17.53
CA TRP A 242 8.59 -15.85 17.47
C TRP A 242 8.24 -15.23 18.82
N ILE A 243 7.91 -13.95 18.81
CA ILE A 243 7.53 -13.16 19.98
C ILE A 243 6.02 -12.87 19.87
N PRO A 244 5.15 -13.60 20.55
CA PRO A 244 3.72 -13.33 20.55
C PRO A 244 3.42 -11.98 21.20
N ILE A 245 2.53 -11.20 20.59
CA ILE A 245 2.12 -9.88 21.05
C ILE A 245 0.60 -9.72 20.93
N LEU A 246 0.00 -8.88 21.76
CA LEU A 246 -1.39 -8.44 21.59
C LEU A 246 -1.52 -7.47 20.40
N PRO A 247 -2.56 -7.56 19.57
CA PRO A 247 -2.78 -6.66 18.44
C PRO A 247 -2.81 -5.18 18.86
N ALA A 248 -2.31 -4.26 18.03
CA ALA A 248 -2.26 -2.82 18.25
C ALA A 248 -1.47 -2.34 19.49
N THR A 249 -0.66 -3.20 20.09
CA THR A 249 0.21 -2.84 21.24
C THR A 249 1.67 -2.69 20.88
N ASP A 250 2.03 -2.84 19.62
CA ASP A 250 3.40 -2.67 19.08
C ASP A 250 4.01 -1.34 19.50
N ILE A 251 3.22 -0.28 19.52
CA ILE A 251 3.64 1.06 19.91
C ILE A 251 4.26 1.09 21.33
N ALA A 252 3.71 0.36 22.28
CA ALA A 252 4.25 0.32 23.65
C ALA A 252 5.65 -0.30 23.67
N VAL A 253 5.84 -1.38 22.89
CA VAL A 253 7.15 -2.05 22.77
C VAL A 253 8.16 -1.14 22.07
N PHE A 254 7.78 -0.47 20.97
CA PHE A 254 8.69 0.39 20.23
C PHE A 254 9.10 1.63 21.04
N LEU A 255 8.19 2.28 21.74
CA LEU A 255 8.52 3.42 22.60
C LEU A 255 9.44 2.99 23.75
N ALA A 256 9.23 1.81 24.34
CA ALA A 256 10.12 1.26 25.36
C ALA A 256 11.52 0.94 24.79
N ILE A 257 11.61 0.35 23.59
CA ILE A 257 12.89 0.11 22.91
C ILE A 257 13.61 1.45 22.64
N ALA A 258 12.88 2.46 22.12
CA ALA A 258 13.45 3.78 21.86
C ALA A 258 13.97 4.43 23.17
N ASN A 259 13.21 4.34 24.28
CA ASN A 259 13.65 4.80 25.59
C ASN A 259 14.93 4.06 26.06
N LEU A 260 14.95 2.74 25.94
CA LEU A 260 16.12 1.92 26.29
C LEU A 260 17.36 2.37 25.52
N ILE A 261 17.24 2.54 24.20
CA ILE A 261 18.35 2.97 23.32
C ILE A 261 18.89 4.34 23.74
N VAL A 262 18.00 5.34 23.90
CA VAL A 262 18.41 6.73 24.11
C VAL A 262 18.79 7.04 25.56
N ASN A 263 17.98 6.58 26.54
CA ASN A 263 18.09 7.01 27.93
C ASN A 263 18.78 6.00 28.85
N GLU A 264 18.76 4.70 28.52
CA GLU A 264 19.31 3.66 29.41
C GLU A 264 20.61 3.06 28.88
N ILE A 265 20.66 2.70 27.59
CA ILE A 265 21.91 2.25 26.93
C ILE A 265 22.77 3.44 26.54
N GLY A 266 22.16 4.49 26.01
CA GLY A 266 22.84 5.73 25.66
C GLY A 266 23.64 5.66 24.35
N ILE A 267 23.49 4.60 23.55
CA ILE A 267 24.19 4.40 22.28
C ILE A 267 23.20 4.56 21.13
N TYR A 268 23.33 5.64 20.37
CA TYR A 268 22.51 5.97 19.19
C TYR A 268 23.31 6.84 18.23
N ASP A 269 22.88 6.91 16.97
CA ASP A 269 23.60 7.65 15.92
C ASP A 269 23.34 9.16 16.00
N LYS A 270 24.15 9.85 16.81
CA LYS A 270 24.05 11.30 17.03
C LYS A 270 24.26 12.09 15.74
N GLU A 271 25.18 11.66 14.88
CA GLU A 271 25.48 12.34 13.63
C GLU A 271 24.32 12.22 12.63
N TYR A 272 23.66 11.06 12.60
CA TYR A 272 22.43 10.90 11.80
C TYR A 272 21.34 11.87 12.27
N ILE A 273 21.08 11.95 13.57
CA ILE A 273 20.10 12.86 14.16
C ILE A 273 20.45 14.31 13.83
N ARG A 274 21.70 14.68 13.97
CA ARG A 274 22.23 16.03 13.75
C ARG A 274 22.04 16.50 12.31
N HIS A 275 22.35 15.64 11.35
CA HIS A 275 22.42 16.03 9.94
C HIS A 275 21.22 15.59 9.09
N LYS A 276 20.48 14.57 9.52
CA LYS A 276 19.41 13.96 8.71
C LYS A 276 18.01 14.10 9.30
N THR A 277 17.84 14.78 10.45
CA THR A 277 16.51 14.95 11.06
C THR A 277 16.21 16.41 11.42
N ASN A 278 14.94 16.72 11.65
CA ASN A 278 14.52 18.00 12.25
C ASN A 278 14.71 18.03 13.78
N GLY A 279 15.34 17.02 14.35
CA GLY A 279 15.65 16.98 15.79
C GLY A 279 16.53 18.13 16.31
N VAL A 280 17.17 18.85 15.40
CA VAL A 280 18.01 20.03 15.67
C VAL A 280 17.23 21.34 15.70
N TYR A 281 15.98 21.38 15.22
CA TYR A 281 15.21 22.63 15.21
C TYR A 281 14.80 23.02 16.62
N LEU A 282 14.91 24.31 16.91
CA LEU A 282 14.60 24.88 18.22
C LEU A 282 13.08 25.01 18.40
N ILE A 283 12.59 24.42 19.48
CA ILE A 283 11.18 24.42 19.85
C ILE A 283 10.96 25.40 20.99
N GLY A 284 10.02 26.30 20.84
CA GLY A 284 9.59 27.25 21.85
C GLY A 284 8.64 26.65 22.91
N PRO A 285 8.25 27.43 23.92
CA PRO A 285 7.27 27.02 24.93
C PRO A 285 5.88 26.74 24.38
N ASP A 286 5.58 27.25 23.20
CA ASP A 286 4.33 27.05 22.43
C ASP A 286 4.31 25.75 21.64
N HIS A 287 5.35 24.93 21.73
CA HIS A 287 5.57 23.70 20.96
C HIS A 287 5.78 23.90 19.46
N LEU A 288 6.03 25.15 19.01
CA LEU A 288 6.33 25.46 17.62
C LEU A 288 7.81 25.74 17.41
N TYR A 289 8.27 25.71 16.14
CA TYR A 289 9.63 26.10 15.81
C TYR A 289 9.86 27.57 16.10
N VAL A 290 10.97 27.87 16.73
CA VAL A 290 11.46 29.25 16.76
C VAL A 290 11.96 29.60 15.37
N ARG A 291 11.41 30.65 14.77
CA ARG A 291 11.63 31.00 13.37
C ARG A 291 12.36 32.33 13.21
N GLU A 292 13.21 32.43 12.20
CA GLU A 292 13.81 33.69 11.79
C GLU A 292 12.71 34.67 11.35
N LYS A 293 12.75 35.88 11.86
CA LYS A 293 11.68 36.88 11.65
C LYS A 293 11.50 37.33 10.20
N GLN A 294 12.60 37.38 9.44
CA GLN A 294 12.58 37.87 8.06
C GLN A 294 12.12 36.81 7.05
N THR A 295 12.57 35.58 7.24
CA THR A 295 12.37 34.51 6.25
C THR A 295 11.33 33.46 6.68
N GLY A 296 10.96 33.42 7.96
CA GLY A 296 10.12 32.39 8.53
C GLY A 296 10.78 31.01 8.65
N LYS A 297 12.09 30.92 8.38
CA LYS A 297 12.81 29.62 8.43
C LYS A 297 13.03 29.18 9.88
N PRO A 298 12.91 27.86 10.19
CA PRO A 298 13.24 27.35 11.51
C PRO A 298 14.70 27.59 11.87
N LEU A 299 14.91 27.90 13.14
CA LEU A 299 16.21 28.18 13.71
C LEU A 299 16.77 26.95 14.42
N LEU A 300 18.08 26.88 14.47
CA LEU A 300 18.85 25.88 15.21
C LEU A 300 20.10 26.57 15.84
N PHE A 301 20.72 25.90 16.81
CA PHE A 301 21.92 26.40 17.47
C PHE A 301 23.13 25.62 16.94
N ASP A 302 24.17 26.34 16.51
CA ASP A 302 25.44 25.72 16.08
C ASP A 302 26.41 25.66 17.24
N GLU A 303 26.73 24.45 17.73
CA GLU A 303 27.68 24.27 18.84
C GLU A 303 29.12 24.67 18.48
N ALA A 304 29.43 24.73 17.17
CA ALA A 304 30.76 25.01 16.70
C ALA A 304 31.19 26.46 16.94
N ASP A 305 30.28 27.42 16.85
CA ASP A 305 30.54 28.84 16.99
C ASP A 305 29.62 29.54 18.01
N GLY A 306 28.67 28.82 18.60
CA GLY A 306 27.75 29.36 19.61
C GLY A 306 26.63 30.25 19.05
N ASN A 307 26.37 30.22 17.78
CA ASN A 307 25.36 31.07 17.10
C ASN A 307 24.08 30.35 16.74
N VAL A 308 23.00 31.12 16.70
CA VAL A 308 21.71 30.68 16.14
C VAL A 308 21.72 30.93 14.63
N LYS A 309 21.37 29.92 13.86
CA LYS A 309 21.41 29.91 12.39
C LYS A 309 20.12 29.29 11.81
N THR A 310 19.89 29.52 10.53
CA THR A 310 18.87 28.79 9.75
C THR A 310 19.43 27.46 9.25
N TYR A 311 18.55 26.55 8.86
CA TYR A 311 18.96 25.21 8.41
C TYR A 311 19.80 25.20 7.11
N ASP A 312 19.73 26.25 6.34
CA ASP A 312 20.43 26.43 5.05
C ASP A 312 21.61 27.42 5.13
N ASP A 313 22.00 27.82 6.32
CA ASP A 313 23.19 28.64 6.51
C ASP A 313 24.45 27.86 6.08
N PRO A 314 25.24 28.36 5.13
CA PRO A 314 26.40 27.66 4.62
C PRO A 314 27.53 27.49 5.66
N THR A 315 27.48 28.19 6.78
CA THR A 315 28.47 28.11 7.89
C THR A 315 28.04 27.16 8.98
N LEU A 316 26.87 26.53 8.84
CA LEU A 316 26.34 25.57 9.79
C LEU A 316 27.19 24.28 9.76
N THR A 317 27.78 23.90 10.88
CA THR A 317 28.65 22.71 10.96
C THR A 317 28.22 21.71 12.03
N GLN A 318 27.78 22.16 13.19
CA GLN A 318 27.49 21.29 14.33
C GLN A 318 26.16 21.67 15.03
N PRO A 319 25.01 21.43 14.38
CA PRO A 319 23.71 21.71 14.99
C PRO A 319 23.50 20.94 16.29
N ALA A 320 23.07 21.65 17.33
CA ALA A 320 22.78 21.06 18.63
C ALA A 320 21.60 20.09 18.58
N ILE A 321 21.72 18.96 19.28
CA ILE A 321 20.65 18.00 19.48
C ILE A 321 20.10 17.97 20.89
N GLU A 322 20.82 18.55 21.84
CA GLU A 322 20.46 18.65 23.27
C GLU A 322 20.81 20.06 23.77
N GLY A 323 20.38 20.40 24.98
CA GLY A 323 20.68 21.69 25.60
C GLY A 323 19.45 22.60 25.70
N LYS A 324 19.69 23.81 26.26
CA LYS A 324 18.76 24.92 26.37
C LYS A 324 19.40 26.16 25.79
N TYR A 325 18.71 26.85 24.95
CA TYR A 325 19.21 28.01 24.22
C TYR A 325 18.23 29.16 24.25
N THR A 326 18.66 30.33 23.86
CA THR A 326 17.79 31.50 23.65
C THR A 326 17.87 31.91 22.19
N ALA A 327 16.74 31.92 21.50
CA ALA A 327 16.63 32.41 20.13
C ALA A 327 15.48 33.40 20.05
N ASN A 328 15.71 34.58 19.43
CA ASN A 328 14.72 35.66 19.34
C ASN A 328 14.18 36.15 20.71
N GLY A 329 14.97 35.96 21.82
CA GLY A 329 14.53 36.29 23.16
C GLY A 329 13.62 35.25 23.82
N VAL A 330 13.46 34.08 23.21
CA VAL A 330 12.62 32.97 23.72
C VAL A 330 13.55 31.83 24.17
N GLU A 331 13.29 31.26 25.35
CA GLU A 331 13.97 30.04 25.81
C GLU A 331 13.45 28.89 24.96
N CYS A 332 14.36 28.10 24.39
CA CYS A 332 14.01 27.03 23.45
C CYS A 332 14.97 25.84 23.57
N ARG A 333 14.55 24.70 23.02
CA ARG A 333 15.35 23.47 23.07
C ARG A 333 15.30 22.78 21.69
N PRO A 334 16.38 22.05 21.29
CA PRO A 334 16.29 21.17 20.11
C PRO A 334 15.14 20.17 20.24
N ALA A 335 14.44 19.91 19.16
CA ALA A 335 13.31 18.97 19.13
C ALA A 335 13.72 17.57 19.66
N PHE A 336 14.93 17.10 19.36
CA PHE A 336 15.43 15.82 19.88
C PHE A 336 15.54 15.78 21.41
N ALA A 337 15.88 16.90 22.05
CA ALA A 337 15.90 16.97 23.50
C ALA A 337 14.51 16.75 24.10
N LEU A 338 13.47 17.24 23.43
CA LEU A 338 12.07 16.99 23.83
C LEU A 338 11.70 15.53 23.61
N VAL A 339 12.05 14.95 22.46
CA VAL A 339 11.84 13.51 22.17
C VAL A 339 12.50 12.65 23.25
N LYS A 340 13.77 12.95 23.59
CA LYS A 340 14.52 12.20 24.59
C LYS A 340 13.87 12.25 25.98
N ASP A 341 13.42 13.42 26.40
CA ASP A 341 12.73 13.58 27.69
C ASP A 341 11.36 12.88 27.68
N HIS A 342 10.62 13.00 26.60
CA HIS A 342 9.30 12.36 26.44
C HIS A 342 9.39 10.82 26.53
N LEU A 343 10.42 10.22 25.98
CA LEU A 343 10.63 8.79 26.01
C LEU A 343 10.86 8.21 27.41
N LYS A 344 11.34 8.99 28.40
CA LYS A 344 11.69 8.51 29.76
C LYS A 344 10.53 7.82 30.48
N GLN A 345 9.28 8.15 30.16
CA GLN A 345 8.08 7.57 30.75
C GLN A 345 7.81 6.13 30.26
N TYR A 346 8.33 5.74 29.10
CA TYR A 346 8.04 4.45 28.47
C TYR A 346 9.05 3.38 28.90
N LYS A 347 8.76 2.72 30.03
CA LYS A 347 9.64 1.68 30.59
C LYS A 347 9.28 0.30 30.05
N SER A 348 10.25 -0.62 30.03
CA SER A 348 10.06 -1.99 29.57
C SER A 348 8.98 -2.75 30.33
N ASP A 349 8.89 -2.53 31.65
CA ASP A 349 7.89 -3.20 32.49
C ASP A 349 6.47 -2.68 32.21
N TRP A 350 6.34 -1.36 31.98
CA TRP A 350 5.10 -0.75 31.51
C TRP A 350 4.66 -1.33 30.15
N ALA A 351 5.57 -1.41 29.18
CA ALA A 351 5.28 -1.96 27.86
C ALA A 351 4.90 -3.45 27.92
N SER A 352 5.56 -4.21 28.82
CA SER A 352 5.25 -5.63 29.06
C SER A 352 3.81 -5.81 29.59
N GLY A 353 3.37 -4.95 30.51
CA GLY A 353 2.02 -4.98 31.03
C GLY A 353 0.92 -4.72 29.98
N ILE A 354 1.25 -3.97 28.94
CA ILE A 354 0.32 -3.64 27.83
C ILE A 354 0.36 -4.74 26.74
N SER A 355 1.56 -5.11 26.31
CA SER A 355 1.77 -5.93 25.10
C SER A 355 1.78 -7.42 25.33
N THR A 356 1.96 -7.86 26.58
CA THR A 356 2.28 -9.23 27.01
C THR A 356 3.67 -9.74 26.60
N VAL A 357 4.46 -8.92 25.90
CA VAL A 357 5.86 -9.23 25.61
C VAL A 357 6.68 -9.09 26.91
N PRO A 358 7.44 -10.11 27.35
CA PRO A 358 8.22 -10.01 28.59
C PRO A 358 9.19 -8.82 28.57
N ALA A 359 9.28 -8.09 29.70
CA ALA A 359 10.15 -6.93 29.81
C ALA A 359 11.63 -7.23 29.52
N ASP A 360 12.10 -8.43 29.89
CA ASP A 360 13.47 -8.87 29.55
C ASP A 360 13.66 -9.10 28.07
N THR A 361 12.64 -9.59 27.37
CA THR A 361 12.64 -9.70 25.89
C THR A 361 12.77 -8.32 25.26
N ILE A 362 12.00 -7.31 25.75
CA ILE A 362 12.07 -5.93 25.24
C ILE A 362 13.49 -5.37 25.47
N ARG A 363 14.06 -5.57 26.66
CA ARG A 363 15.44 -5.16 26.97
C ARG A 363 16.48 -5.84 26.07
N GLN A 364 16.29 -7.15 25.81
CA GLN A 364 17.15 -7.91 24.92
C GLN A 364 17.08 -7.39 23.48
N LEU A 365 15.87 -7.14 22.95
CA LEU A 365 15.67 -6.58 21.59
C LEU A 365 16.39 -5.26 21.42
N ALA A 366 16.30 -4.34 22.41
CA ALA A 366 16.99 -3.05 22.36
C ALA A 366 18.52 -3.21 22.30
N ARG A 367 19.09 -4.11 23.11
CA ARG A 367 20.53 -4.39 23.11
C ARG A 367 21.00 -5.00 21.80
N GLU A 368 20.31 -6.04 21.31
CA GLU A 368 20.64 -6.70 20.06
C GLU A 368 20.60 -5.72 18.87
N LEU A 369 19.60 -4.82 18.82
CA LEU A 369 19.50 -3.80 17.79
C LEU A 369 20.69 -2.84 17.82
N VAL A 370 21.10 -2.37 19.00
CA VAL A 370 22.24 -1.45 19.16
C VAL A 370 23.57 -2.15 18.81
N ASP A 371 23.76 -3.37 19.31
CA ASP A 371 24.99 -4.14 19.08
C ASP A 371 25.19 -4.47 17.59
N GLU A 372 24.13 -4.88 16.91
CA GLU A 372 24.17 -5.24 15.50
C GLU A 372 24.17 -4.02 14.56
N ALA A 373 23.71 -2.84 15.02
CA ALA A 373 23.65 -1.64 14.19
C ALA A 373 25.03 -1.08 13.82
N ARG A 374 26.10 -1.45 14.56
CA ARG A 374 27.49 -1.01 14.28
C ARG A 374 27.61 0.49 14.05
N ILE A 375 26.98 1.30 14.90
CA ILE A 375 26.95 2.76 14.79
C ILE A 375 28.37 3.31 14.66
N GLY A 376 28.59 4.22 13.69
CA GLY A 376 29.90 4.79 13.36
C GLY A 376 30.67 4.01 12.28
N SER A 377 30.27 2.76 11.95
CA SER A 377 30.94 2.00 10.90
C SER A 377 30.62 2.53 9.49
N VAL A 378 31.61 2.38 8.60
CA VAL A 378 31.54 2.78 7.19
C VAL A 378 32.02 1.62 6.35
N ILE A 379 31.39 1.43 5.19
CA ILE A 379 31.83 0.48 4.15
C ILE A 379 32.14 1.25 2.87
N GLU A 380 33.09 0.79 2.11
CA GLU A 380 33.43 1.33 0.79
C GLU A 380 32.94 0.38 -0.29
N ILE A 381 32.15 0.89 -1.23
CA ILE A 381 31.57 0.16 -2.34
C ILE A 381 31.88 0.95 -3.61
N ASP A 382 32.56 0.35 -4.57
CA ASP A 382 32.99 0.99 -5.83
C ASP A 382 33.65 2.38 -5.62
N GLY A 383 34.45 2.53 -4.56
CA GLY A 383 35.13 3.76 -4.20
C GLY A 383 34.26 4.79 -3.46
N VAL A 384 32.99 4.50 -3.21
CA VAL A 384 32.07 5.36 -2.47
C VAL A 384 31.93 4.90 -1.02
N LYS A 385 32.14 5.81 -0.09
CA LYS A 385 31.96 5.54 1.36
C LYS A 385 30.50 5.75 1.75
N VAL A 386 29.88 4.73 2.32
CA VAL A 386 28.53 4.77 2.85
C VAL A 386 28.50 4.25 4.29
N PRO A 387 27.63 4.76 5.17
CA PRO A 387 27.46 4.19 6.50
C PRO A 387 27.03 2.73 6.43
N TYR A 388 27.50 1.93 7.36
CA TYR A 388 27.13 0.54 7.51
C TYR A 388 26.35 0.33 8.80
N ARG A 389 25.05 0.03 8.69
CA ARG A 389 24.09 -0.10 9.80
C ARG A 389 23.25 -1.36 9.65
N PRO A 390 23.83 -2.56 9.83
CA PRO A 390 23.22 -3.83 9.42
C PRO A 390 22.14 -4.36 10.40
N ALA A 391 21.41 -3.50 11.07
CA ALA A 391 20.28 -3.85 11.93
C ALA A 391 19.09 -2.94 11.67
N CYS A 392 17.89 -3.50 11.64
CA CYS A 392 16.68 -2.70 11.42
C CYS A 392 15.43 -3.31 12.05
N VAL A 393 14.42 -2.43 12.23
CA VAL A 393 13.05 -2.82 12.57
C VAL A 393 12.16 -2.53 11.37
N VAL A 394 11.39 -3.51 10.95
CA VAL A 394 10.44 -3.37 9.85
C VAL A 394 9.09 -3.95 10.22
N GLY A 395 8.03 -3.28 9.82
CA GLY A 395 6.67 -3.72 10.02
C GLY A 395 5.82 -3.45 8.80
N TYR A 396 4.66 -4.11 8.73
CA TYR A 396 3.71 -3.85 7.67
C TYR A 396 2.28 -3.95 8.17
N LYS A 397 1.40 -4.61 7.45
CA LYS A 397 -0.04 -4.53 7.60
C LYS A 397 -0.56 -4.82 9.02
N GLY A 398 0.03 -5.75 9.73
CA GLY A 398 -0.41 -6.14 11.08
C GLY A 398 -0.25 -5.07 12.14
N MET A 399 0.60 -4.06 11.93
CA MET A 399 0.80 -2.96 12.87
C MET A 399 0.35 -1.60 12.33
N GLN A 400 0.20 -1.47 11.02
CA GLN A 400 -0.11 -0.18 10.38
C GLN A 400 -1.60 0.08 10.14
N THR A 401 -2.44 -0.93 10.30
CA THR A 401 -3.89 -0.84 10.11
C THR A 401 -4.62 -0.92 11.44
N HIS A 402 -4.25 -0.07 12.38
CA HIS A 402 -4.93 0.08 13.67
C HIS A 402 -5.33 1.54 13.88
N GLN A 403 -6.26 1.78 14.77
CA GLN A 403 -6.71 3.12 15.10
C GLN A 403 -5.56 4.00 15.63
N ASN A 404 -4.59 3.43 16.32
CA ASN A 404 -3.39 4.10 16.85
C ASN A 404 -2.15 3.97 15.94
N SER A 405 -2.31 3.51 14.72
CA SER A 405 -1.19 3.02 13.89
C SER A 405 -0.24 4.12 13.39
N PHE A 406 -0.65 5.38 13.28
CA PHE A 406 0.28 6.45 12.92
C PHE A 406 1.43 6.53 13.93
N HIS A 407 1.11 6.65 15.22
CA HIS A 407 2.11 6.69 16.28
C HIS A 407 2.87 5.39 16.44
N ALA A 408 2.24 4.23 16.20
CA ALA A 408 2.93 2.94 16.20
C ALA A 408 3.99 2.87 15.10
N TYR A 409 3.64 3.35 13.91
CA TYR A 409 4.55 3.31 12.77
C TYR A 409 5.67 4.35 12.89
N THR A 410 5.37 5.56 13.39
CA THR A 410 6.40 6.57 13.70
C THR A 410 7.32 6.13 14.83
N ALA A 411 6.82 5.39 15.84
CA ALA A 411 7.66 4.83 16.91
C ALA A 411 8.64 3.77 16.38
N MET A 412 8.19 2.90 15.46
CA MET A 412 9.06 1.96 14.74
C MET A 412 10.15 2.70 13.96
N HIS A 413 9.77 3.73 13.21
CA HIS A 413 10.73 4.54 12.45
C HIS A 413 11.69 5.29 13.35
N LEU A 414 11.26 5.76 14.52
CA LEU A 414 12.13 6.43 15.49
C LEU A 414 13.28 5.51 15.93
N ILE A 415 13.03 4.22 16.15
CA ILE A 415 14.10 3.25 16.42
C ILE A 415 15.12 3.23 15.27
N ASN A 416 14.65 3.14 14.03
CA ASN A 416 15.53 3.14 12.86
C ASN A 416 16.32 4.44 12.71
N VAL A 417 15.74 5.59 13.06
CA VAL A 417 16.42 6.89 13.12
C VAL A 417 17.53 6.88 14.18
N LEU A 418 17.22 6.37 15.38
CA LEU A 418 18.19 6.27 16.47
C LEU A 418 19.38 5.38 16.11
N LEU A 419 19.16 4.35 15.31
CA LEU A 419 20.22 3.49 14.78
C LEU A 419 20.96 4.09 13.57
N GLY A 420 20.46 5.18 12.97
CA GLY A 420 21.03 5.81 11.79
C GLY A 420 20.97 4.95 10.54
N ASN A 421 19.99 4.04 10.45
CA ASN A 421 19.97 2.98 9.47
C ASN A 421 19.11 3.25 8.22
N GLN A 422 18.64 4.48 8.05
CA GLN A 422 17.75 4.83 6.95
C GLN A 422 18.53 5.11 5.65
N ASP A 423 18.19 4.35 4.61
CA ASP A 423 18.79 4.43 3.27
C ASP A 423 20.32 4.36 3.28
N VAL A 424 20.84 3.47 4.10
CA VAL A 424 22.26 3.16 4.24
C VAL A 424 22.49 1.66 4.13
N CYS A 425 23.75 1.27 3.89
CA CYS A 425 24.12 -0.12 3.68
C CYS A 425 23.74 -1.01 4.87
N GLY A 426 22.96 -2.05 4.64
CA GLY A 426 22.48 -2.99 5.66
C GLY A 426 21.26 -2.53 6.46
N GLY A 427 20.82 -1.30 6.31
CA GLY A 427 19.68 -0.73 7.01
C GLY A 427 18.35 -0.98 6.34
N ILE A 428 17.46 0.03 6.35
CA ILE A 428 16.18 -0.03 5.63
C ILE A 428 16.22 0.82 4.37
N LEU A 429 15.53 0.33 3.34
CA LEU A 429 15.40 0.97 2.04
C LEU A 429 13.95 1.32 1.79
N GLY A 430 13.67 2.51 1.28
CA GLY A 430 12.33 2.90 0.89
C GLY A 430 11.92 2.28 -0.43
N SER A 431 10.68 1.79 -0.53
CA SER A 431 10.10 1.19 -1.72
C SER A 431 9.21 2.16 -2.51
N GLY A 432 9.11 1.97 -3.82
CA GLY A 432 8.11 2.59 -4.67
C GLY A 432 8.29 4.06 -5.02
N ALA A 433 9.37 4.68 -4.60
CA ALA A 433 9.89 5.97 -5.04
C ALA A 433 11.41 5.94 -4.83
N PRO A 434 12.19 6.60 -5.59
CA PRO A 434 11.88 7.60 -6.57
C PRO A 434 11.52 6.96 -7.89
N ARG A 435 11.01 7.75 -8.73
CA ARG A 435 10.84 7.40 -10.10
C ARG A 435 12.18 7.53 -10.80
N SER A 436 12.91 6.43 -10.86
CA SER A 436 13.94 6.37 -11.87
C SER A 436 13.24 6.26 -13.22
N LEU A 437 13.47 7.23 -14.05
CA LEU A 437 12.76 7.41 -15.28
C LEU A 437 13.69 7.18 -16.45
N GLY A 438 13.53 6.04 -17.08
CA GLY A 438 14.23 5.74 -18.28
C GLY A 438 15.63 5.16 -18.09
N TYR A 439 16.34 5.12 -19.19
CA TYR A 439 17.70 4.60 -19.29
C TYR A 439 18.71 5.76 -19.19
N PRO A 440 19.85 5.60 -18.53
CA PRO A 440 20.79 6.71 -18.29
C PRO A 440 21.21 7.45 -19.55
N GLU A 441 21.44 6.74 -20.66
CA GLU A 441 21.84 7.32 -21.95
C GLU A 441 20.83 8.31 -22.53
N THR A 442 19.56 8.26 -22.11
CA THR A 442 18.52 9.20 -22.57
C THR A 442 18.54 10.53 -21.83
N GLY A 443 19.35 10.68 -20.80
CA GLY A 443 19.35 11.84 -19.91
C GLY A 443 18.08 11.98 -19.07
N ARG A 444 17.18 10.98 -19.09
CA ARG A 444 15.88 10.99 -18.38
C ARG A 444 15.87 10.15 -17.11
N PHE A 445 17.00 9.54 -16.80
CA PHE A 445 17.16 8.81 -15.54
C PHE A 445 17.43 9.81 -14.42
N GLN A 446 16.45 10.05 -13.56
CA GLN A 446 16.54 11.03 -12.49
C GLN A 446 15.81 10.55 -11.24
N PHE A 447 16.35 10.92 -10.09
CA PHE A 447 15.67 10.83 -8.80
C PHE A 447 14.90 12.14 -8.56
N SER A 448 13.66 12.04 -8.05
CA SER A 448 12.77 13.18 -7.88
C SER A 448 12.68 13.68 -6.45
N ALA A 449 13.51 13.20 -5.53
CA ALA A 449 13.53 13.69 -4.16
C ALA A 449 14.64 14.72 -3.94
N TYR A 450 14.38 15.66 -3.05
CA TYR A 450 15.27 16.78 -2.74
C TYR A 450 14.95 17.32 -1.33
N GLY A 451 15.82 18.19 -0.82
CA GLY A 451 15.53 19.03 0.33
C GLY A 451 14.55 20.13 -0.08
N GLY A 452 13.31 20.01 0.38
CA GLY A 452 12.24 20.98 0.11
C GLY A 452 12.19 22.12 1.11
N VAL A 453 10.97 22.63 1.33
CA VAL A 453 10.74 23.68 2.33
C VAL A 453 11.27 23.22 3.69
N GLU A 454 11.89 24.13 4.43
CA GLU A 454 12.54 23.87 5.73
C GLU A 454 13.59 22.77 5.70
N GLY A 455 14.16 22.47 4.53
CA GLY A 455 15.17 21.42 4.36
C GLY A 455 14.63 20.00 4.50
N MET A 456 13.31 19.81 4.54
CA MET A 456 12.71 18.50 4.72
C MET A 456 12.75 17.68 3.44
N LEU A 457 12.93 16.36 3.57
CA LEU A 457 12.93 15.43 2.44
C LEU A 457 11.58 15.49 1.72
N THR A 458 11.62 15.90 0.47
CA THR A 458 10.43 16.05 -0.36
C THR A 458 10.62 15.24 -1.64
N VAL A 459 9.58 14.56 -2.07
CA VAL A 459 9.48 13.98 -3.41
C VAL A 459 8.79 14.99 -4.30
N GLY A 460 9.41 15.34 -5.45
CA GLY A 460 8.82 16.25 -6.43
C GLY A 460 7.36 15.94 -6.74
N PRO A 461 6.62 16.72 -7.47
CA PRO A 461 5.16 16.98 -7.39
C PRO A 461 4.23 15.76 -7.39
N TRP A 462 4.71 14.69 -6.85
CA TRP A 462 3.93 13.55 -6.44
C TRP A 462 3.25 13.94 -5.12
N PRO A 463 1.94 13.93 -5.07
CA PRO A 463 1.29 13.82 -3.78
C PRO A 463 1.77 12.48 -3.22
N VAL A 464 2.71 12.53 -2.32
CA VAL A 464 3.37 11.36 -1.73
C VAL A 464 2.38 10.56 -0.92
N THR A 465 1.28 11.17 -0.65
CA THR A 465 0.20 10.61 0.09
C THR A 465 -0.93 10.22 -0.83
N PRO A 466 -1.30 8.94 -0.81
CA PRO A 466 -2.55 8.54 -1.43
C PRO A 466 -3.69 9.33 -0.80
N GLY A 467 -4.45 10.05 -1.64
CA GLY A 467 -5.66 10.69 -1.20
C GLY A 467 -5.50 12.07 -0.54
N GLY A 468 -4.44 12.80 -0.86
CA GLY A 468 -4.38 14.20 -0.49
C GLY A 468 -4.07 14.49 0.97
N SER A 469 -3.38 13.57 1.63
CA SER A 469 -2.69 13.94 2.87
C SER A 469 -1.95 15.23 2.71
N PRO A 470 -1.92 16.02 3.78
CA PRO A 470 -1.32 17.31 3.77
C PRO A 470 0.06 17.27 3.15
N SER A 471 0.29 18.13 2.17
CA SER A 471 1.61 18.28 1.57
C SER A 471 2.56 18.72 2.68
N TRP A 472 3.51 17.84 3.06
CA TRP A 472 4.60 18.25 3.91
C TRP A 472 5.35 19.41 3.24
N PRO A 473 5.84 20.42 3.97
CA PRO A 473 5.84 20.59 5.43
C PRO A 473 4.64 21.34 6.00
N HIS A 474 3.82 21.95 5.22
CA HIS A 474 2.66 22.70 5.69
C HIS A 474 1.42 22.21 4.96
N SER A 475 0.83 21.24 5.54
CA SER A 475 -0.57 21.13 5.35
C SER A 475 -1.28 22.15 6.22
N LYS A 476 -1.32 23.34 5.75
CA LYS A 476 -2.54 24.08 6.06
C LYS A 476 -3.63 23.31 5.36
N ILE A 477 -4.37 22.54 6.09
CA ILE A 477 -5.61 21.88 5.68
C ILE A 477 -6.63 22.96 5.24
N THR A 478 -6.18 24.10 4.85
CA THR A 478 -6.90 25.25 4.35
C THR A 478 -6.65 25.36 2.86
N GLY A 479 -7.30 24.48 2.10
CA GLY A 479 -7.42 24.71 0.67
C GLY A 479 -8.10 26.07 0.39
N PRO A 480 -7.83 26.69 -0.76
CA PRO A 480 -8.27 28.04 -1.10
C PRO A 480 -9.78 28.20 -1.30
N GLY A 481 -10.62 27.45 -0.66
CA GLY A 481 -12.07 27.51 -0.88
C GLY A 481 -12.93 27.40 0.36
N ASN A 482 -12.37 27.24 1.53
CA ASN A 482 -13.11 27.13 2.80
C ASN A 482 -14.18 26.03 2.87
N SER A 483 -14.28 25.14 1.91
CA SER A 483 -15.15 23.98 1.96
C SER A 483 -14.32 22.77 2.35
N TRP A 484 -14.44 22.37 3.60
CA TRP A 484 -13.87 21.13 4.09
C TRP A 484 -14.73 19.97 3.62
N SER A 485 -14.14 19.11 2.82
CA SER A 485 -14.65 17.76 2.61
C SER A 485 -14.07 16.83 3.70
N PHE A 486 -14.62 15.66 3.83
CA PHE A 486 -14.01 14.60 4.61
C PHE A 486 -12.56 14.32 4.16
N ASP A 487 -12.32 14.45 2.87
CA ASP A 487 -11.02 14.29 2.25
C ASP A 487 -10.01 15.31 2.78
N ASP A 488 -10.44 16.55 2.98
CA ASP A 488 -9.61 17.62 3.51
C ASP A 488 -9.34 17.46 5.01
N ILE A 489 -10.27 16.88 5.75
CA ILE A 489 -10.14 16.68 7.20
C ILE A 489 -9.31 15.42 7.49
N LEU A 490 -9.56 14.33 6.77
CA LEU A 490 -8.98 13.02 7.04
C LEU A 490 -7.89 12.62 6.05
N GLY A 491 -7.70 13.42 4.99
CA GLY A 491 -6.72 13.14 3.95
C GLY A 491 -7.04 11.93 3.06
N HIS A 492 -8.26 11.37 3.17
CA HIS A 492 -8.67 10.21 2.39
C HIS A 492 -10.18 10.14 2.17
N SER A 493 -10.60 10.23 0.92
CA SER A 493 -11.99 10.11 0.46
C SER A 493 -12.66 8.76 0.71
N THR A 494 -11.95 7.84 1.30
CA THR A 494 -12.30 6.42 1.25
C THR A 494 -13.18 5.96 2.39
N LEU A 495 -13.31 6.78 3.42
CA LEU A 495 -14.13 6.47 4.57
C LEU A 495 -15.58 6.88 4.37
N ASP A 496 -15.83 7.83 3.48
CA ASP A 496 -17.07 8.56 3.37
C ASP A 496 -18.30 7.71 3.06
N VAL A 497 -18.14 6.69 2.22
CA VAL A 497 -19.28 5.90 1.72
C VAL A 497 -19.35 4.50 2.31
N TYR A 498 -18.33 4.10 3.05
CA TYR A 498 -18.25 2.78 3.67
C TYR A 498 -18.33 2.84 5.20
N THR A 499 -18.36 4.04 5.80
CA THR A 499 -18.58 4.18 7.23
C THR A 499 -20.04 3.89 7.58
N GLU A 500 -20.29 3.46 8.81
CA GLU A 500 -21.64 3.17 9.28
C GLU A 500 -22.53 4.43 9.33
N ASP A 501 -21.94 5.59 9.53
CA ASP A 501 -22.54 6.89 9.73
C ASP A 501 -22.36 7.87 8.55
N TRP A 502 -21.94 7.38 7.37
CA TRP A 502 -21.61 8.23 6.22
C TRP A 502 -22.74 9.18 5.78
N GLU A 503 -24.00 8.78 5.88
CA GLU A 503 -25.14 9.60 5.46
C GLU A 503 -25.31 10.81 6.36
N GLU A 504 -25.16 10.63 7.67
CA GLU A 504 -25.23 11.71 8.66
C GLU A 504 -24.08 12.69 8.48
N LEU A 505 -22.86 12.17 8.38
CA LEU A 505 -21.64 12.98 8.20
C LEU A 505 -21.73 13.82 6.92
N TRP A 506 -22.18 13.25 5.81
CA TRP A 506 -22.38 13.98 4.55
C TRP A 506 -23.48 15.04 4.64
N SER A 507 -24.55 14.76 5.34
CA SER A 507 -25.62 15.75 5.60
C SER A 507 -25.06 16.95 6.38
N ASN A 508 -24.21 16.70 7.36
CA ASN A 508 -23.60 17.73 8.20
C ASN A 508 -22.61 18.63 7.44
N VAL A 509 -21.96 18.12 6.40
CA VAL A 509 -21.10 18.92 5.50
C VAL A 509 -21.93 19.87 4.60
N GLY A 510 -23.26 19.71 4.57
CA GLY A 510 -24.14 20.56 3.74
C GLY A 510 -24.10 20.22 2.24
N SER A 511 -23.53 19.08 1.88
CA SER A 511 -23.51 18.55 0.53
C SER A 511 -24.01 17.12 0.56
N PRO A 512 -25.34 16.91 0.56
CA PRO A 512 -25.89 15.56 0.59
C PRO A 512 -25.37 14.76 -0.60
N PHE A 513 -24.57 13.78 -0.29
CA PHE A 513 -23.96 12.92 -1.29
C PHE A 513 -24.98 11.91 -1.81
N LYS A 514 -25.35 12.05 -3.09
CA LYS A 514 -26.20 11.09 -3.78
C LYS A 514 -25.39 10.47 -4.91
N PRO A 515 -24.87 9.24 -4.76
CA PRO A 515 -24.16 8.57 -5.83
C PRO A 515 -25.13 8.25 -6.99
N GLU A 516 -24.78 8.67 -8.19
CA GLU A 516 -25.54 8.38 -9.42
C GLU A 516 -24.94 7.18 -10.16
N VAL A 517 -23.60 7.13 -10.19
CA VAL A 517 -22.87 6.05 -10.86
C VAL A 517 -21.81 5.49 -9.93
N PHE A 518 -21.78 4.17 -9.82
CA PHE A 518 -20.65 3.44 -9.23
C PHE A 518 -19.92 2.62 -10.28
N CYS A 519 -18.60 2.62 -10.23
CA CYS A 519 -17.80 1.81 -11.14
C CYS A 519 -16.58 1.22 -10.45
N THR A 520 -16.16 0.03 -10.91
CA THR A 520 -15.00 -0.64 -10.32
C THR A 520 -14.13 -1.34 -11.37
N TYR A 521 -12.81 -1.20 -11.19
CA TYR A 521 -11.79 -1.90 -11.96
C TYR A 521 -11.07 -2.93 -11.09
N GLY A 522 -11.21 -4.20 -11.42
CA GLY A 522 -10.55 -5.29 -10.69
C GLY A 522 -11.00 -5.47 -9.22
N GLY A 523 -11.90 -4.63 -8.73
CA GLY A 523 -12.31 -4.56 -7.34
C GLY A 523 -13.43 -5.53 -6.96
N ASN A 524 -13.44 -5.92 -5.67
CA ASN A 524 -14.54 -6.63 -5.03
C ASN A 524 -14.86 -5.95 -3.70
N VAL A 525 -15.51 -4.79 -3.79
CA VAL A 525 -15.73 -3.90 -2.62
C VAL A 525 -16.57 -4.55 -1.54
N VAL A 526 -17.52 -5.40 -1.90
CA VAL A 526 -18.35 -6.17 -0.95
C VAL A 526 -17.51 -7.04 -0.01
N MET A 527 -16.35 -7.53 -0.50
CA MET A 527 -15.52 -8.47 0.27
C MET A 527 -14.24 -7.86 0.83
N ASN A 528 -13.81 -6.71 0.31
CA ASN A 528 -12.44 -6.26 0.53
C ASN A 528 -12.29 -5.15 1.55
N VAL A 529 -13.27 -4.25 1.68
CA VAL A 529 -13.07 -2.99 2.38
C VAL A 529 -13.85 -2.91 3.69
N VAL A 530 -15.10 -3.34 3.67
CA VAL A 530 -16.05 -3.14 4.77
C VAL A 530 -16.84 -4.40 5.06
N ARG A 531 -17.70 -4.33 6.05
CA ARG A 531 -18.76 -5.33 6.21
C ARG A 531 -19.54 -5.44 4.90
N PRO A 532 -19.84 -6.66 4.45
CA PRO A 532 -20.65 -6.86 3.25
C PRO A 532 -21.98 -6.09 3.29
N GLU A 533 -22.62 -6.02 4.45
CA GLU A 533 -23.89 -5.32 4.66
C GLU A 533 -23.77 -3.80 4.51
N SER A 534 -22.65 -3.19 4.97
CA SER A 534 -22.41 -1.76 4.77
C SER A 534 -22.16 -1.44 3.30
N ALA A 535 -21.43 -2.29 2.59
CA ALA A 535 -21.28 -2.16 1.14
C ALA A 535 -22.61 -2.32 0.41
N GLU A 536 -23.45 -3.26 0.83
CA GLU A 536 -24.81 -3.46 0.28
C GLU A 536 -25.68 -2.22 0.49
N LYS A 537 -25.70 -1.67 1.74
CA LYS A 537 -26.46 -0.47 2.08
C LYS A 537 -26.14 0.70 1.15
N PHE A 538 -24.87 0.90 0.82
CA PHE A 538 -24.43 1.90 -0.13
C PHE A 538 -24.80 1.54 -1.58
N LEU A 539 -24.40 0.35 -2.05
CA LEU A 539 -24.54 -0.04 -3.47
C LEU A 539 -26.00 -0.18 -3.92
N ARG A 540 -26.93 -0.50 -3.01
CA ARG A 540 -28.37 -0.51 -3.31
C ARG A 540 -28.94 0.88 -3.64
N LYS A 541 -28.30 1.95 -3.17
CA LYS A 541 -28.74 3.34 -3.42
C LYS A 541 -28.20 3.89 -4.75
N VAL A 542 -27.24 3.22 -5.37
CA VAL A 542 -26.64 3.65 -6.63
C VAL A 542 -27.53 3.24 -7.80
N PRO A 543 -28.07 4.21 -8.57
CA PRO A 543 -28.95 3.91 -9.69
C PRO A 543 -28.31 3.05 -10.76
N PHE A 544 -27.02 3.32 -11.09
CA PHE A 544 -26.30 2.60 -12.14
C PHE A 544 -24.90 2.20 -11.67
N ALA A 545 -24.52 0.94 -11.92
CA ALA A 545 -23.19 0.44 -11.61
C ALA A 545 -22.60 -0.39 -12.74
N PHE A 546 -21.31 -0.19 -13.02
CA PHE A 546 -20.58 -1.03 -13.98
C PHE A 546 -19.21 -1.45 -13.47
N ALA A 547 -18.69 -2.52 -14.07
CA ALA A 547 -17.37 -3.03 -13.73
C ALA A 547 -16.59 -3.44 -14.98
N LEU A 548 -15.25 -3.32 -14.91
CA LEU A 548 -14.33 -3.93 -15.86
C LEU A 548 -13.55 -5.02 -15.12
N GLN A 549 -13.79 -6.30 -15.47
CA GLN A 549 -13.38 -7.47 -14.69
C GLN A 549 -13.09 -8.68 -15.58
N PRO A 550 -12.07 -9.49 -15.27
CA PRO A 550 -11.88 -10.77 -15.95
C PRO A 550 -12.79 -11.89 -15.43
N PHE A 551 -13.37 -11.71 -14.21
CA PHE A 551 -14.20 -12.71 -13.54
C PHE A 551 -15.31 -12.05 -12.74
N HIS A 552 -16.45 -12.72 -12.64
CA HIS A 552 -17.51 -12.31 -11.72
C HIS A 552 -17.09 -12.50 -10.24
N ASN A 553 -17.56 -11.60 -9.41
CA ASN A 553 -17.37 -11.60 -7.96
C ASN A 553 -18.63 -11.06 -7.26
N GLU A 554 -18.61 -10.98 -5.93
CA GLU A 554 -19.75 -10.58 -5.12
C GLU A 554 -20.27 -9.17 -5.47
N THR A 555 -19.36 -8.26 -5.81
CA THR A 555 -19.74 -6.89 -6.22
C THR A 555 -20.44 -6.90 -7.58
N THR A 556 -19.87 -7.60 -8.55
CA THR A 556 -20.48 -7.65 -9.89
C THR A 556 -21.81 -8.39 -9.88
N GLU A 557 -21.87 -9.55 -9.24
CA GLU A 557 -23.10 -10.36 -9.18
C GLU A 557 -24.22 -9.67 -8.39
N GLY A 558 -23.86 -9.01 -7.28
CA GLY A 558 -24.85 -8.34 -6.44
C GLY A 558 -25.38 -7.02 -7.00
N PHE A 559 -24.52 -6.22 -7.65
CA PHE A 559 -24.81 -4.78 -7.79
C PHE A 559 -24.54 -4.17 -9.17
N CYS A 560 -23.68 -4.75 -10.03
CA CYS A 560 -23.40 -4.16 -11.32
C CYS A 560 -24.54 -4.40 -12.33
N ASP A 561 -24.86 -3.35 -13.09
CA ASP A 561 -25.81 -3.38 -14.21
C ASP A 561 -25.12 -3.85 -15.50
N ILE A 562 -23.86 -3.43 -15.71
CA ILE A 562 -23.03 -3.85 -16.83
C ILE A 562 -21.70 -4.35 -16.32
N VAL A 563 -21.20 -5.48 -16.87
CA VAL A 563 -19.85 -5.96 -16.65
C VAL A 563 -19.13 -6.11 -17.98
N LEU A 564 -18.02 -5.39 -18.12
CA LEU A 564 -17.14 -5.41 -19.27
C LEU A 564 -16.05 -6.46 -19.08
N PRO A 565 -15.71 -7.26 -20.09
CA PRO A 565 -14.69 -8.29 -20.01
C PRO A 565 -13.28 -7.67 -20.13
N GLU A 566 -12.49 -7.79 -19.08
CA GLU A 566 -11.07 -7.38 -19.05
C GLU A 566 -10.18 -8.48 -19.62
N SER A 567 -9.11 -8.10 -20.31
CA SER A 567 -8.06 -9.04 -20.73
C SER A 567 -7.31 -9.61 -19.52
N HIS A 568 -6.98 -10.89 -19.59
CA HIS A 568 -6.10 -11.53 -18.63
C HIS A 568 -4.65 -11.01 -18.80
N TYR A 569 -3.84 -10.97 -17.74
CA TYR A 569 -2.49 -10.41 -17.83
C TYR A 569 -1.57 -11.13 -18.82
N LEU A 570 -1.86 -12.39 -19.19
CA LEU A 570 -1.16 -13.12 -20.27
C LEU A 570 -1.64 -12.72 -21.68
N GLU A 571 -2.70 -11.93 -21.79
CA GLU A 571 -3.22 -11.35 -23.03
C GLU A 571 -2.93 -9.86 -23.16
N THR A 572 -2.25 -9.28 -22.17
CA THR A 572 -2.12 -7.82 -22.00
C THR A 572 -0.72 -7.34 -22.37
N LEU A 573 -0.66 -6.33 -23.24
CA LEU A 573 0.56 -5.53 -23.44
C LEU A 573 0.58 -4.39 -22.40
N ASP A 574 1.63 -4.35 -21.56
CA ASP A 574 1.76 -3.28 -20.59
C ASP A 574 3.21 -2.98 -20.21
N VAL A 575 3.48 -1.71 -19.90
CA VAL A 575 4.70 -1.32 -19.19
C VAL A 575 4.48 -1.60 -17.71
N CYS A 576 5.25 -2.53 -17.18
CA CYS A 576 5.02 -3.01 -15.83
C CYS A 576 5.49 -2.01 -14.79
N SER A 577 4.63 -1.29 -14.24
CA SER A 577 4.67 -0.61 -12.94
C SER A 577 3.84 0.65 -12.96
N ALA A 578 3.04 0.85 -11.91
CA ALA A 578 2.30 2.10 -11.70
C ALA A 578 3.21 3.27 -11.35
N PHE A 579 4.43 2.98 -10.92
CA PHE A 579 5.29 3.97 -10.28
C PHE A 579 6.46 4.41 -11.14
N GLY A 580 6.58 3.91 -12.33
CA GLY A 580 7.64 4.26 -13.23
C GLY A 580 7.85 3.21 -14.29
N VAL A 581 8.61 3.54 -15.30
CA VAL A 581 8.91 2.65 -16.42
C VAL A 581 10.05 1.71 -16.06
N THR A 582 10.95 2.16 -15.18
CA THR A 582 12.00 1.36 -14.58
C THR A 582 11.63 1.07 -13.15
N TYR A 583 11.51 -0.18 -12.84
CA TYR A 583 11.16 -0.57 -11.51
C TYR A 583 11.89 -1.82 -11.09
N ASN A 584 12.86 -1.63 -10.23
CA ASN A 584 13.35 -2.68 -9.40
C ASN A 584 13.08 -2.26 -7.97
N TYR A 585 12.31 -3.04 -7.22
CA TYR A 585 12.11 -2.74 -5.82
C TYR A 585 13.47 -2.62 -5.14
N PRO A 586 13.57 -1.72 -4.14
CA PRO A 586 14.83 -1.39 -3.56
C PRO A 586 15.43 -2.64 -2.97
N THR A 587 16.43 -3.09 -3.61
CA THR A 587 17.24 -4.23 -3.23
C THR A 587 18.66 -3.74 -3.07
N GLY A 588 18.80 -2.48 -2.65
CA GLY A 588 20.09 -1.84 -2.52
C GLY A 588 20.81 -1.78 -3.85
N LEU A 589 21.88 -2.56 -3.98
CA LEU A 589 22.72 -2.56 -5.16
C LEU A 589 22.34 -3.58 -6.25
N ASP A 590 21.17 -4.21 -6.16
CA ASP A 590 20.68 -5.01 -7.29
C ASP A 590 20.53 -4.15 -8.55
N LYS A 591 20.57 -4.82 -9.71
CA LYS A 591 20.47 -4.11 -10.98
C LYS A 591 19.15 -3.40 -11.17
N TRP A 592 19.19 -2.28 -11.85
CA TRP A 592 18.02 -1.71 -12.49
C TRP A 592 17.51 -2.65 -13.57
N SER A 593 16.21 -2.78 -13.69
CA SER A 593 15.61 -3.62 -14.72
C SER A 593 14.31 -3.04 -15.25
N MET A 594 14.13 -3.10 -16.57
CA MET A 594 12.87 -2.85 -17.25
C MET A 594 12.40 -4.13 -17.93
N HIS A 595 11.21 -4.53 -17.63
CA HIS A 595 10.50 -5.65 -18.26
C HIS A 595 9.22 -5.17 -18.88
N LEU A 596 8.89 -5.71 -20.03
CA LEU A 596 7.60 -5.48 -20.66
C LEU A 596 6.69 -6.69 -20.39
N ARG A 597 5.45 -6.42 -20.01
CA ARG A 597 4.41 -7.45 -20.03
C ARG A 597 3.99 -7.62 -21.48
N MET A 598 4.48 -8.68 -22.11
CA MET A 598 4.09 -9.06 -23.45
C MET A 598 2.88 -9.98 -23.41
N PRO A 599 1.89 -9.77 -24.27
CA PRO A 599 0.84 -10.77 -24.48
C PRO A 599 1.46 -12.05 -25.03
N VAL A 600 1.03 -13.19 -24.52
CA VAL A 600 1.52 -14.50 -24.94
C VAL A 600 0.64 -15.14 -26.01
N THR A 601 -0.57 -14.64 -26.15
CA THR A 601 -1.57 -15.04 -27.14
C THR A 601 -2.51 -13.88 -27.45
N GLU A 602 -3.29 -14.00 -28.53
CA GLU A 602 -4.37 -13.07 -28.81
C GLU A 602 -5.42 -13.09 -27.69
N PRO A 603 -6.09 -11.96 -27.39
CA PRO A 603 -7.17 -11.88 -26.43
C PRO A 603 -8.30 -12.88 -26.75
N ARG A 604 -8.74 -13.65 -25.76
CA ARG A 604 -9.83 -14.62 -25.91
C ARG A 604 -11.19 -13.94 -25.91
N GLY A 605 -12.12 -14.44 -26.73
CA GLY A 605 -13.48 -13.88 -26.78
C GLY A 605 -13.46 -12.42 -27.26
N GLU A 606 -14.19 -11.56 -26.57
CA GLU A 606 -14.29 -10.13 -26.86
C GLU A 606 -13.61 -9.27 -25.78
N VAL A 607 -12.65 -9.84 -25.02
CA VAL A 607 -11.97 -9.07 -23.97
C VAL A 607 -11.13 -7.94 -24.54
N ARG A 608 -11.05 -6.83 -23.83
CA ARG A 608 -10.30 -5.64 -24.27
C ARG A 608 -9.45 -5.10 -23.13
N HIS A 609 -8.36 -4.42 -23.48
CA HIS A 609 -7.49 -3.77 -22.53
C HIS A 609 -8.13 -2.48 -21.98
N VAL A 610 -8.00 -2.24 -20.69
CA VAL A 610 -8.58 -1.06 -20.03
C VAL A 610 -8.22 0.28 -20.70
N GLN A 611 -6.99 0.42 -21.27
CA GLN A 611 -6.59 1.65 -21.97
C GLN A 611 -7.46 1.90 -23.21
N ASP A 612 -7.72 0.86 -24.00
CA ASP A 612 -8.53 0.99 -25.21
C ASP A 612 -10.01 1.23 -24.86
N VAL A 613 -10.50 0.59 -23.79
CA VAL A 613 -11.87 0.84 -23.26
C VAL A 613 -12.02 2.29 -22.76
N MET A 614 -11.04 2.80 -22.02
CA MET A 614 -11.09 4.18 -21.53
C MET A 614 -10.91 5.21 -22.64
N ASN A 615 -10.16 4.91 -23.70
CA ASN A 615 -10.07 5.73 -24.88
C ASN A 615 -11.43 5.90 -25.56
N ASP A 616 -12.15 4.79 -25.79
CA ASP A 616 -13.47 4.85 -26.40
C ASP A 616 -14.51 5.56 -25.53
N LEU A 617 -14.43 5.38 -24.21
CA LEU A 617 -15.29 6.12 -23.29
C LEU A 617 -14.93 7.62 -23.26
N ALA A 618 -13.65 7.98 -23.35
CA ALA A 618 -13.25 9.37 -23.36
C ALA A 618 -13.81 10.15 -24.56
N ASP A 619 -13.92 9.50 -25.72
CA ASP A 619 -14.58 10.07 -26.89
C ASP A 619 -16.09 10.23 -26.68
N ARG A 620 -16.76 9.17 -26.25
CA ARG A 620 -18.23 9.17 -26.03
C ARG A 620 -18.68 10.20 -24.99
N VAL A 621 -17.86 10.41 -23.96
CA VAL A 621 -18.12 11.36 -22.86
C VAL A 621 -17.63 12.78 -23.20
N GLY A 622 -16.85 12.97 -24.29
CA GLY A 622 -16.33 14.26 -24.72
C GLY A 622 -15.18 14.82 -23.89
N ILE A 623 -14.36 13.96 -23.26
CA ILE A 623 -13.23 14.38 -22.42
C ILE A 623 -11.85 14.03 -23.00
N ARG A 624 -11.74 13.60 -24.25
CA ARG A 624 -10.49 13.17 -24.91
C ARG A 624 -9.33 14.10 -24.58
N ARG A 625 -9.49 15.38 -24.83
CA ARG A 625 -8.42 16.38 -24.61
C ARG A 625 -7.91 16.39 -23.17
N LYS A 626 -8.80 16.38 -22.20
CA LYS A 626 -8.43 16.38 -20.78
C LYS A 626 -7.75 15.06 -20.40
N TYR A 627 -8.29 13.95 -20.87
CA TYR A 627 -7.77 12.61 -20.58
C TYR A 627 -6.35 12.43 -21.15
N ASN A 628 -6.13 12.78 -22.42
CA ASN A 628 -4.82 12.73 -23.05
C ASN A 628 -3.80 13.62 -22.32
N ALA A 629 -4.18 14.83 -21.93
CA ALA A 629 -3.29 15.73 -21.21
C ALA A 629 -2.83 15.15 -19.87
N VAL A 630 -3.73 14.49 -19.14
CA VAL A 630 -3.41 13.85 -17.85
C VAL A 630 -2.56 12.60 -18.03
N LEU A 631 -2.77 11.81 -19.09
CA LEU A 631 -1.94 10.65 -19.42
C LEU A 631 -0.54 11.08 -19.86
N ASP A 632 -0.45 12.08 -20.76
CA ASP A 632 0.84 12.61 -21.22
C ASP A 632 1.68 13.12 -20.06
N ASP A 633 1.09 13.95 -19.20
CA ASP A 633 1.76 14.46 -17.99
C ASP A 633 2.25 13.33 -17.07
N PHE A 634 1.43 12.30 -16.91
CA PHE A 634 1.82 11.15 -16.09
C PHE A 634 3.01 10.37 -16.69
N TYR A 635 2.99 10.05 -17.97
CA TYR A 635 4.05 9.23 -18.58
C TYR A 635 5.31 10.01 -18.92
N THR A 636 5.22 11.31 -19.20
CA THR A 636 6.39 12.16 -19.43
C THR A 636 6.94 12.76 -18.14
N PHE A 637 6.15 12.73 -17.04
CA PHE A 637 6.44 13.43 -15.80
C PHE A 637 6.72 14.91 -15.98
N ARG A 638 6.03 15.52 -16.92
CA ARG A 638 6.21 16.91 -17.31
C ARG A 638 6.19 17.88 -16.12
N LYS A 639 5.16 17.81 -15.28
CA LYS A 639 5.06 18.66 -14.09
C LYS A 639 6.14 18.37 -13.04
N ALA A 640 6.57 17.11 -12.95
CA ALA A 640 7.57 16.69 -11.99
C ALA A 640 8.99 17.09 -12.37
N ARG A 641 9.25 17.31 -13.67
CA ARG A 641 10.59 17.58 -14.18
C ARG A 641 10.86 19.05 -14.49
N GLN A 642 9.90 19.94 -14.28
CA GLN A 642 10.07 21.36 -14.56
C GLN A 642 10.43 22.16 -13.29
N PRO A 643 11.65 22.01 -12.72
CA PRO A 643 12.19 23.07 -11.88
C PRO A 643 12.52 24.32 -12.71
N ASP A 644 12.74 24.17 -14.02
CA ASP A 644 12.94 25.26 -14.95
C ASP A 644 11.78 25.33 -15.95
N PRO A 645 10.93 26.37 -15.90
CA PRO A 645 9.81 26.53 -16.82
C PRO A 645 10.24 26.74 -18.29
N ASN A 646 11.53 27.00 -18.56
CA ASN A 646 12.05 27.19 -19.90
C ASN A 646 12.48 25.87 -20.58
N VAL A 647 12.48 24.74 -19.86
CA VAL A 647 12.79 23.43 -20.44
C VAL A 647 11.53 22.84 -21.05
N GLU A 648 11.47 22.76 -22.36
CA GLU A 648 10.38 22.09 -23.06
C GLU A 648 10.54 20.56 -22.95
N ILE A 649 9.52 19.91 -22.35
CA ILE A 649 9.42 18.46 -22.30
C ILE A 649 8.51 17.99 -23.43
N PRO A 650 9.00 17.19 -24.39
CA PRO A 650 8.19 16.74 -25.51
C PRO A 650 7.00 15.91 -25.07
N ARG A 651 5.90 16.08 -25.78
CA ARG A 651 4.70 15.24 -25.59
C ARG A 651 4.91 13.87 -26.21
N ILE A 652 4.22 12.88 -25.66
CA ILE A 652 4.08 11.55 -26.27
C ILE A 652 2.63 11.28 -26.69
N ILE A 653 1.69 12.11 -26.22
CA ILE A 653 0.28 12.08 -26.62
C ILE A 653 -0.18 13.51 -26.91
N GLU A 654 -0.68 13.75 -28.12
CA GLU A 654 -1.30 15.02 -28.47
C GLU A 654 -2.72 15.13 -27.88
N PRO A 655 -3.21 16.34 -27.59
CA PRO A 655 -4.49 16.51 -26.88
C PRO A 655 -5.69 15.85 -27.53
N GLU A 656 -5.81 15.90 -28.86
CA GLU A 656 -6.98 15.39 -29.61
C GLU A 656 -6.72 14.03 -30.29
N GLU A 657 -5.57 13.43 -30.05
CA GLU A 657 -5.13 12.23 -30.74
C GLU A 657 -5.82 10.95 -30.22
N GLU A 658 -6.23 10.07 -31.11
CA GLU A 658 -6.59 8.69 -30.75
C GLU A 658 -5.30 7.84 -30.71
N VAL A 659 -4.88 7.47 -29.51
CA VAL A 659 -3.69 6.63 -29.31
C VAL A 659 -4.09 5.29 -28.73
N SER A 660 -3.86 4.20 -29.45
CA SER A 660 -4.12 2.85 -28.94
C SER A 660 -3.15 2.46 -27.82
N ASN A 661 -3.51 1.43 -27.04
CA ASN A 661 -2.61 0.89 -26.02
C ASN A 661 -1.24 0.51 -26.57
N ILE A 662 -1.21 -0.09 -27.75
CA ILE A 662 0.05 -0.56 -28.40
C ILE A 662 0.95 0.62 -28.76
N GLU A 663 0.38 1.64 -29.42
CA GLU A 663 1.11 2.83 -29.79
C GLU A 663 1.60 3.59 -28.57
N LEU A 664 0.78 3.69 -27.55
CA LEU A 664 1.14 4.36 -26.30
C LEU A 664 2.31 3.65 -25.61
N VAL A 665 2.30 2.31 -25.54
CA VAL A 665 3.42 1.53 -24.98
C VAL A 665 4.70 1.75 -25.76
N ASP A 666 4.66 1.70 -27.09
CA ASP A 666 5.84 1.95 -27.93
C ASP A 666 6.41 3.35 -27.70
N ARG A 667 5.57 4.37 -27.67
CA ARG A 667 5.97 5.76 -27.40
C ARG A 667 6.58 5.94 -26.00
N ILE A 668 5.99 5.31 -24.96
CA ILE A 668 6.54 5.32 -23.60
C ILE A 668 7.93 4.68 -23.59
N LEU A 669 8.11 3.54 -24.25
CA LEU A 669 9.38 2.84 -24.30
C LEU A 669 10.44 3.68 -25.01
N LYS A 670 10.14 4.20 -26.19
CA LYS A 670 11.05 5.08 -26.95
C LYS A 670 11.41 6.34 -26.17
N TYR A 671 10.42 6.96 -25.54
CA TYR A 671 10.63 8.15 -24.72
C TYR A 671 11.62 7.89 -23.58
N HIS A 672 11.48 6.78 -22.85
CA HIS A 672 12.29 6.51 -21.65
C HIS A 672 13.58 5.75 -21.95
N PHE A 673 13.63 4.93 -22.99
CA PHE A 673 14.76 4.04 -23.28
C PHE A 673 15.49 4.36 -24.59
N GLY A 674 15.04 5.37 -25.34
CA GLY A 674 15.61 5.81 -26.62
C GLY A 674 14.93 5.16 -27.82
N GLU A 675 14.98 5.83 -28.97
CA GLU A 675 14.26 5.47 -30.20
C GLU A 675 14.53 4.02 -30.68
N LYS A 676 15.70 3.49 -30.39
CA LYS A 676 16.08 2.11 -30.78
C LYS A 676 15.48 1.04 -29.85
N ARG A 677 14.89 1.42 -28.70
CA ARG A 677 14.36 0.50 -27.69
C ARG A 677 12.86 0.66 -27.52
N GLY A 678 12.13 0.63 -28.64
CA GLY A 678 10.66 0.57 -28.66
C GLY A 678 10.13 -0.85 -28.43
N LEU A 679 8.85 -1.03 -28.73
CA LEU A 679 8.13 -2.29 -28.52
C LEU A 679 8.78 -3.49 -29.21
N GLU A 680 9.24 -3.33 -30.47
CA GLU A 680 9.88 -4.42 -31.21
C GLU A 680 11.15 -4.90 -30.51
N TRP A 681 11.98 -3.97 -30.03
CA TRP A 681 13.19 -4.33 -29.31
C TRP A 681 12.87 -5.15 -28.05
N PHE A 682 11.89 -4.72 -27.25
CA PHE A 682 11.51 -5.46 -26.03
C PHE A 682 10.82 -6.79 -26.33
N ARG A 683 10.07 -6.89 -27.45
CA ARG A 683 9.52 -8.15 -27.94
C ARG A 683 10.63 -9.17 -28.17
N ASP A 684 11.73 -8.75 -28.80
CA ASP A 684 12.80 -9.64 -29.24
C ASP A 684 13.83 -9.92 -28.15
N ASN A 685 14.06 -8.98 -27.23
CA ASN A 685 15.05 -9.08 -26.15
C ASN A 685 14.46 -9.42 -24.78
N GLY A 686 13.16 -9.21 -24.58
CA GLY A 686 12.43 -9.49 -23.35
C GLY A 686 12.57 -8.42 -22.28
N PHE A 687 13.79 -8.02 -21.93
CA PHE A 687 14.05 -7.06 -20.84
C PHE A 687 15.40 -6.34 -21.02
N LEU A 688 15.56 -5.25 -20.27
CA LEU A 688 16.77 -4.45 -20.20
C LEU A 688 17.23 -4.37 -18.74
N THR A 689 18.52 -4.62 -18.46
CA THR A 689 19.10 -4.47 -17.13
C THR A 689 20.39 -3.67 -17.19
N TRP A 690 20.70 -2.95 -16.09
CA TRP A 690 21.97 -2.24 -15.90
C TRP A 690 22.31 -2.10 -14.41
N ASN A 691 23.61 -1.95 -14.12
CA ASN A 691 24.09 -1.88 -12.75
C ASN A 691 23.67 -0.57 -12.09
N LYS A 692 23.39 -0.63 -10.78
CA LYS A 692 23.24 0.55 -9.92
C LYS A 692 24.61 1.03 -9.44
N LYS A 693 24.75 2.33 -9.34
CA LYS A 693 25.83 2.95 -8.57
C LYS A 693 25.47 2.96 -7.08
N PRO A 694 26.45 3.02 -6.15
CA PRO A 694 26.14 3.14 -4.73
C PRO A 694 25.19 4.30 -4.40
N GLU A 695 25.37 5.45 -5.07
CA GLU A 695 24.52 6.63 -4.90
C GLU A 695 23.08 6.41 -5.40
N GLU A 696 22.88 5.46 -6.28
CA GLU A 696 21.54 5.08 -6.77
C GLU A 696 20.89 4.04 -5.85
N GLY A 697 21.69 3.19 -5.22
CA GLY A 697 21.22 2.20 -4.24
C GLY A 697 20.78 2.82 -2.92
N TYR A 698 21.51 3.84 -2.48
CA TYR A 698 21.33 4.54 -1.19
C TYR A 698 21.09 6.04 -1.40
N TRP A 699 20.34 6.40 -2.42
CA TRP A 699 20.22 7.77 -2.95
C TRP A 699 19.70 8.81 -1.94
N ARG A 700 18.84 8.43 -0.97
CA ARG A 700 18.34 9.37 0.04
C ARG A 700 19.44 9.80 1.02
N TRP A 701 20.41 8.94 1.25
CA TRP A 701 21.57 9.29 2.05
C TRP A 701 22.35 10.46 1.44
N PHE A 702 22.49 10.47 0.11
CA PHE A 702 23.26 11.49 -0.60
C PHE A 702 22.51 12.81 -0.78
N ILE A 703 21.21 12.87 -0.51
CA ILE A 703 20.42 14.11 -0.56
C ILE A 703 20.66 14.90 0.73
N ASN A 704 20.93 16.22 0.59
CA ASN A 704 20.93 17.14 1.73
C ASN A 704 19.49 17.45 2.12
N ALA A 705 18.88 16.58 2.89
CA ALA A 705 17.52 16.71 3.37
C ALA A 705 17.36 16.11 4.76
N ARG A 706 16.38 16.59 5.49
CA ARG A 706 16.03 16.16 6.84
C ARG A 706 14.70 15.42 6.84
N ILE A 707 14.52 14.52 7.80
CA ILE A 707 13.27 13.81 8.04
C ILE A 707 12.66 14.22 9.38
N PRO A 708 11.33 14.19 9.53
CA PRO A 708 10.71 14.58 10.79
C PRO A 708 10.81 13.48 11.85
N ILE A 709 11.19 13.88 13.05
CA ILE A 709 11.01 13.15 14.32
C ILE A 709 10.21 13.98 15.31
N TYR A 710 9.91 15.22 14.96
CA TYR A 710 8.99 16.14 15.60
C TYR A 710 8.01 16.67 14.55
N PHE A 711 6.73 16.63 14.83
CA PHE A 711 5.66 16.96 13.91
C PHE A 711 5.00 18.28 14.28
N GLU A 712 5.71 19.40 14.06
CA GLU A 712 5.22 20.75 14.36
C GLU A 712 3.84 21.02 13.77
N ASN A 713 3.61 20.59 12.53
CA ASN A 713 2.34 20.77 11.84
C ASN A 713 1.14 20.18 12.60
N HIS A 714 1.34 19.14 13.38
CA HIS A 714 0.27 18.60 14.23
C HIS A 714 -0.08 19.53 15.38
N GLU A 715 0.91 20.20 15.96
CA GLU A 715 0.67 21.18 17.01
C GLU A 715 0.01 22.46 16.44
N GLU A 716 0.48 22.92 15.28
CA GLU A 716 -0.03 24.13 14.62
C GLU A 716 -1.48 23.97 14.16
N ASP A 717 -1.83 22.84 13.56
CA ASP A 717 -3.11 22.63 12.89
C ASP A 717 -4.20 22.06 13.80
N ARG A 718 -3.84 21.46 14.94
CA ARG A 718 -4.76 20.69 15.81
C ARG A 718 -6.08 21.42 16.13
N GLU A 719 -6.00 22.64 16.61
CA GLU A 719 -7.19 23.39 17.07
C GLU A 719 -8.10 23.80 15.89
N GLU A 720 -7.51 24.12 14.75
CA GLU A 720 -8.31 24.48 13.57
C GLU A 720 -8.97 23.24 12.94
N ILE A 721 -8.28 22.12 12.89
CA ILE A 721 -8.86 20.83 12.47
C ILE A 721 -10.00 20.44 13.39
N LYS A 722 -9.77 20.46 14.69
CA LYS A 722 -10.78 20.15 15.70
C LYS A 722 -12.04 20.99 15.51
N LYS A 723 -11.89 22.32 15.49
CA LYS A 723 -13.01 23.25 15.32
C LYS A 723 -13.85 22.96 14.06
N ARG A 724 -13.19 22.60 12.97
CA ARG A 724 -13.89 22.32 11.71
C ARG A 724 -14.54 20.95 11.71
N ALA A 725 -13.85 19.95 12.21
CA ALA A 725 -14.37 18.59 12.29
C ALA A 725 -15.55 18.47 13.25
N GLU A 726 -15.48 19.09 14.42
CA GLU A 726 -16.58 19.10 15.40
C GLU A 726 -17.82 19.82 14.84
N LYS A 727 -17.63 20.85 14.01
CA LYS A 727 -18.76 21.54 13.35
C LYS A 727 -19.57 20.62 12.43
N ILE A 728 -18.98 19.58 11.91
CA ILE A 728 -19.63 18.60 11.02
C ILE A 728 -19.94 17.27 11.73
N GLY A 729 -19.78 17.21 13.05
CA GLY A 729 -20.18 16.05 13.85
C GLY A 729 -19.07 15.04 14.13
N PHE A 730 -17.78 15.38 13.84
CA PHE A 730 -16.65 14.55 14.23
C PHE A 730 -16.19 14.91 15.64
N HIS A 731 -16.31 13.95 16.56
CA HIS A 731 -15.88 14.08 17.95
C HIS A 731 -14.84 13.00 18.25
N LEU A 732 -13.57 13.32 18.01
CA LEU A 732 -12.45 12.40 18.09
C LEU A 732 -11.45 12.81 19.18
N ASN A 733 -10.49 11.94 19.48
CA ASN A 733 -9.40 12.30 20.37
C ASN A 733 -8.34 13.13 19.63
N TRP A 734 -8.44 14.45 19.77
CA TRP A 734 -7.55 15.40 19.08
C TRP A 734 -6.13 15.43 19.64
N ASP A 735 -5.87 14.83 20.81
CA ASP A 735 -4.53 14.69 21.37
C ASP A 735 -3.60 13.81 20.49
N TYR A 736 -4.18 13.05 19.56
CA TYR A 736 -3.42 12.34 18.53
C TYR A 736 -2.59 13.30 17.66
N PHE A 737 -3.03 14.53 17.46
CA PHE A 737 -2.28 15.56 16.78
C PHE A 737 -1.27 16.21 17.75
N THR A 738 -0.15 15.56 17.95
CA THR A 738 0.97 16.05 18.80
C THR A 738 2.28 15.99 18.04
N GLY A 739 3.19 16.91 18.36
CA GLY A 739 4.53 16.96 17.77
C GLY A 739 5.41 15.77 18.15
N LEU A 740 5.07 15.04 19.21
CA LEU A 740 5.84 13.92 19.74
C LEU A 740 5.14 12.58 19.48
N THR A 741 5.88 11.59 19.02
CA THR A 741 5.37 10.21 18.93
C THR A 741 5.02 9.70 20.32
N SER A 742 3.72 9.44 20.56
CA SER A 742 3.17 9.18 21.89
C SER A 742 2.32 7.91 21.90
N TYR A 743 2.19 7.29 23.09
CA TYR A 743 1.35 6.13 23.26
C TYR A 743 -0.13 6.53 23.36
N PHE A 744 -0.94 5.93 22.50
CA PHE A 744 -2.39 5.95 22.57
C PHE A 744 -2.92 4.52 22.49
N PRO A 745 -3.76 4.08 23.43
CA PRO A 745 -4.40 2.76 23.31
C PRO A 745 -5.36 2.77 22.11
N SER A 746 -5.38 1.69 21.32
CA SER A 746 -6.40 1.53 20.28
C SER A 746 -7.80 1.38 20.92
N VAL A 747 -8.83 1.81 20.21
CA VAL A 747 -10.24 1.72 20.59
C VAL A 747 -10.64 0.31 21.05
N ILE A 748 -10.05 -0.74 20.49
CA ILE A 748 -10.32 -2.13 20.88
C ILE A 748 -9.99 -2.45 22.35
N TYR A 749 -9.22 -1.59 23.02
CA TYR A 749 -8.90 -1.72 24.46
C TYR A 749 -9.72 -0.79 25.34
N THR A 750 -10.38 0.22 24.76
CA THR A 750 -11.10 1.25 25.50
C THR A 750 -12.62 1.17 25.37
N GLU A 751 -13.13 0.54 24.32
CA GLU A 751 -14.57 0.41 24.05
C GLU A 751 -15.31 -0.60 24.96
N LEU A 752 -14.57 -1.58 25.48
CA LEU A 752 -15.11 -2.63 26.35
C LEU A 752 -14.24 -2.79 27.60
N PRO A 753 -14.84 -3.12 28.76
CA PRO A 753 -14.10 -3.42 29.98
C PRO A 753 -13.10 -4.59 29.77
N PRO A 754 -11.99 -4.61 30.51
CA PRO A 754 -10.99 -5.68 30.40
C PRO A 754 -11.53 -7.09 30.71
N ASP A 755 -12.52 -7.19 31.58
CA ASP A 755 -13.22 -8.41 32.04
C ASP A 755 -14.46 -8.76 31.21
N SER A 756 -14.66 -8.11 30.07
CA SER A 756 -15.78 -8.37 29.16
C SER A 756 -15.76 -9.83 28.65
N GLU A 757 -16.96 -10.40 28.44
CA GLU A 757 -17.13 -11.72 27.80
C GLU A 757 -16.57 -11.78 26.37
N TYR A 758 -16.38 -10.63 25.73
CA TYR A 758 -15.73 -10.49 24.43
C TYR A 758 -14.20 -10.43 24.62
N ASP A 759 -13.61 -11.54 25.01
CA ASP A 759 -12.26 -11.68 25.56
C ASP A 759 -11.18 -12.04 24.53
N LEU A 760 -11.57 -12.23 23.27
CA LEU A 760 -10.66 -12.60 22.17
C LEU A 760 -10.60 -11.50 21.10
N PHE A 761 -9.42 -11.34 20.51
CA PHE A 761 -9.17 -10.42 19.40
C PHE A 761 -9.13 -11.17 18.07
N VAL A 762 -9.98 -10.81 17.13
CA VAL A 762 -9.94 -11.36 15.76
C VAL A 762 -8.92 -10.60 14.94
N ILE A 763 -7.97 -11.32 14.33
CA ILE A 763 -7.03 -10.78 13.36
C ILE A 763 -7.20 -11.45 11.99
N SER A 764 -6.94 -10.70 10.93
CA SER A 764 -6.85 -11.25 9.59
C SER A 764 -5.44 -11.74 9.31
N GLN A 765 -5.28 -13.02 9.05
CA GLN A 765 -4.02 -13.62 8.58
C GLN A 765 -3.98 -13.74 7.06
N ARG A 766 -2.79 -14.01 6.51
CA ARG A 766 -2.60 -14.31 5.09
C ARG A 766 -1.94 -15.67 4.90
N ASP A 767 -2.52 -16.48 4.05
CA ASP A 767 -1.84 -17.64 3.47
C ASP A 767 -0.95 -17.18 2.30
N SER A 768 0.23 -17.79 2.15
CA SER A 768 1.21 -17.41 1.11
C SER A 768 0.69 -17.56 -0.32
N LEU A 769 -0.29 -18.43 -0.53
CA LEU A 769 -0.89 -18.71 -1.84
C LEU A 769 -2.20 -17.93 -2.07
N MET A 770 -2.79 -17.32 -1.03
CA MET A 770 -4.04 -16.60 -1.09
C MET A 770 -3.83 -15.10 -1.28
N THR A 771 -3.76 -14.64 -2.53
CA THR A 771 -3.62 -13.23 -2.87
C THR A 771 -4.98 -12.63 -3.27
N TYR A 772 -5.39 -11.55 -2.60
CA TYR A 772 -6.63 -10.80 -2.91
C TYR A 772 -7.93 -11.61 -2.96
N ARG A 773 -7.98 -12.80 -2.33
CA ARG A 773 -9.03 -13.81 -2.54
C ARG A 773 -9.12 -14.32 -3.99
N PHE A 774 -8.44 -13.68 -4.91
CA PHE A 774 -8.47 -14.01 -6.34
C PHE A 774 -7.91 -15.40 -6.61
N THR A 775 -6.76 -15.73 -6.04
CA THR A 775 -6.11 -17.03 -6.28
C THR A 775 -6.85 -18.21 -5.67
N ALA A 776 -7.80 -17.99 -4.77
CA ALA A 776 -8.65 -19.04 -4.19
C ALA A 776 -9.54 -19.76 -5.23
N ARG A 777 -9.78 -19.14 -6.40
CA ARG A 777 -10.51 -19.74 -7.52
C ARG A 777 -9.71 -20.77 -8.31
N ASN A 778 -8.38 -20.73 -8.17
CA ASN A 778 -7.49 -21.61 -8.91
C ASN A 778 -7.50 -23.02 -8.29
N PRO A 779 -7.79 -24.09 -9.06
CA PRO A 779 -7.96 -25.44 -8.51
C PRO A 779 -6.70 -26.01 -7.89
N HIS A 780 -5.49 -25.68 -8.39
CA HIS A 780 -4.24 -26.13 -7.78
C HIS A 780 -3.98 -25.39 -6.45
N ILE A 781 -4.22 -24.08 -6.42
CA ILE A 781 -4.08 -23.30 -5.20
C ILE A 781 -5.07 -23.77 -4.13
N ASP A 782 -6.33 -23.99 -4.49
CA ASP A 782 -7.34 -24.54 -3.59
C ASP A 782 -6.94 -25.91 -3.04
N LYS A 783 -6.42 -26.80 -3.90
CA LYS A 783 -5.95 -28.14 -3.49
C LYS A 783 -4.80 -28.05 -2.48
N MET A 784 -3.86 -27.11 -2.68
CA MET A 784 -2.77 -26.87 -1.75
C MET A 784 -3.30 -26.27 -0.44
N ALA A 785 -4.15 -25.25 -0.53
CA ALA A 785 -4.76 -24.58 0.62
C ALA A 785 -5.61 -25.53 1.47
N SER A 786 -6.34 -26.45 0.85
CA SER A 786 -7.15 -27.43 1.57
C SER A 786 -6.32 -28.44 2.39
N ARG A 787 -5.02 -28.58 2.07
CA ARG A 787 -4.07 -29.38 2.86
C ARG A 787 -3.39 -28.59 3.96
N ASN A 788 -3.45 -27.26 3.93
CA ASN A 788 -2.96 -26.41 5.00
C ASN A 788 -4.08 -26.22 6.03
N PRO A 789 -3.94 -26.78 7.25
CA PRO A 789 -5.02 -26.75 8.25
C PRO A 789 -5.37 -25.33 8.73
N TYR A 790 -4.56 -24.34 8.38
CA TYR A 790 -4.72 -22.96 8.86
C TYR A 790 -5.45 -22.04 7.87
N THR A 791 -5.61 -22.44 6.62
CA THR A 791 -6.13 -21.54 5.57
C THR A 791 -7.64 -21.34 5.63
N TYR A 792 -8.42 -22.42 5.72
CA TYR A 792 -9.90 -22.34 5.70
C TYR A 792 -10.54 -22.32 7.08
N ASN A 793 -9.74 -22.48 8.12
CA ASN A 793 -10.24 -22.63 9.49
C ASN A 793 -10.09 -21.34 10.32
N ILE A 794 -10.83 -21.24 11.39
CA ILE A 794 -10.66 -20.29 12.47
C ILE A 794 -9.55 -20.83 13.37
N ASN A 795 -8.42 -20.14 13.47
CA ASN A 795 -7.26 -20.62 14.22
C ASN A 795 -7.28 -20.03 15.63
N MET A 796 -7.26 -20.87 16.64
CA MET A 796 -7.36 -20.51 18.05
C MET A 796 -6.30 -21.22 18.88
N ASN A 797 -5.86 -20.59 19.98
CA ASN A 797 -4.92 -21.22 20.90
C ASN A 797 -5.51 -22.47 21.56
N VAL A 798 -4.68 -23.51 21.70
CA VAL A 798 -5.08 -24.78 22.34
C VAL A 798 -5.53 -24.58 23.78
N GLY A 799 -4.85 -23.75 24.57
CA GLY A 799 -5.23 -23.42 25.95
C GLY A 799 -6.61 -22.80 26.02
N THR A 800 -6.81 -21.75 25.22
CA THR A 800 -8.08 -21.02 25.11
C THR A 800 -9.23 -21.90 24.65
N GLY A 801 -8.97 -22.80 23.68
CA GLY A 801 -9.98 -23.77 23.25
C GLY A 801 -10.42 -24.69 24.38
N ARG A 802 -9.48 -25.20 25.19
CA ARG A 802 -9.78 -26.03 26.35
C ARG A 802 -10.61 -25.31 27.43
N GLU A 803 -10.21 -24.08 27.76
CA GLU A 803 -10.93 -23.20 28.70
C GLU A 803 -12.38 -22.96 28.29
N LYS A 804 -12.62 -22.78 27.00
CA LYS A 804 -13.95 -22.54 26.40
C LYS A 804 -14.71 -23.82 26.04
N GLY A 805 -14.16 -25.03 26.34
CA GLY A 805 -14.78 -26.31 26.01
C GLY A 805 -14.87 -26.60 24.51
N ILE A 806 -14.03 -25.96 23.71
CA ILE A 806 -13.95 -26.08 22.24
C ILE A 806 -12.87 -27.12 21.89
N ARG A 807 -13.20 -28.02 20.97
CA ARG A 807 -12.29 -29.08 20.48
C ARG A 807 -11.87 -28.78 19.04
N ASP A 808 -10.71 -29.30 18.64
CA ASP A 808 -10.23 -29.22 17.25
C ASP A 808 -11.28 -29.82 16.30
N GLY A 809 -11.63 -29.09 15.23
CA GLY A 809 -12.67 -29.49 14.28
C GLY A 809 -14.11 -29.12 14.66
N ASP A 810 -14.36 -28.57 15.84
CA ASP A 810 -15.71 -28.09 16.18
C ASP A 810 -16.12 -26.92 15.27
N THR A 811 -17.41 -26.80 14.99
CA THR A 811 -17.98 -25.59 14.42
C THR A 811 -18.24 -24.56 15.52
N ILE A 812 -17.62 -23.39 15.43
CA ILE A 812 -17.76 -22.32 16.40
C ILE A 812 -18.35 -21.06 15.79
N CYS A 813 -18.99 -20.26 16.61
CA CYS A 813 -19.41 -18.90 16.30
C CYS A 813 -18.48 -17.92 17.02
N LEU A 814 -18.05 -16.89 16.27
CA LEU A 814 -17.45 -15.68 16.82
C LEU A 814 -18.49 -14.57 16.74
N GLU A 815 -18.75 -13.92 17.86
CA GLU A 815 -19.76 -12.85 18.00
C GLU A 815 -19.10 -11.62 18.61
N ASN A 816 -19.25 -10.45 17.96
CA ASN A 816 -18.83 -9.17 18.52
C ASN A 816 -19.94 -8.55 19.40
N HIS A 817 -19.65 -7.47 20.11
CA HIS A 817 -20.59 -6.83 21.02
C HIS A 817 -21.70 -6.04 20.30
N TRP A 818 -21.61 -5.83 19.00
CA TRP A 818 -22.69 -5.27 18.17
C TRP A 818 -23.67 -6.33 17.66
N GLY A 819 -23.39 -7.61 17.94
CA GLY A 819 -24.25 -8.74 17.54
C GLY A 819 -23.92 -9.34 16.18
N ASP A 820 -22.85 -8.87 15.50
CA ASP A 820 -22.40 -9.47 14.25
C ASP A 820 -21.71 -10.80 14.51
N LYS A 821 -21.92 -11.76 13.60
CA LYS A 821 -21.51 -13.16 13.80
C LYS A 821 -20.85 -13.74 12.56
N VAL A 822 -19.83 -14.54 12.79
CA VAL A 822 -19.28 -15.44 11.77
C VAL A 822 -19.14 -16.84 12.33
N THR A 823 -19.35 -17.83 11.47
CA THR A 823 -19.29 -19.25 11.87
C THR A 823 -18.29 -19.98 11.00
N GLY A 824 -17.53 -20.88 11.58
CA GLY A 824 -16.56 -21.69 10.86
C GLY A 824 -15.99 -22.82 11.69
N THR A 825 -15.25 -23.71 11.04
CA THR A 825 -14.52 -24.80 11.71
C THR A 825 -13.30 -24.26 12.43
N VAL A 826 -13.06 -24.68 13.68
CA VAL A 826 -11.89 -24.27 14.44
C VAL A 826 -10.72 -25.22 14.24
N LYS A 827 -9.52 -24.65 14.11
CA LYS A 827 -8.23 -25.34 14.22
C LYS A 827 -7.52 -24.87 15.49
N LEU A 828 -7.32 -25.80 16.43
CA LEU A 828 -6.56 -25.51 17.64
C LEU A 828 -5.06 -25.66 17.38
N THR A 829 -4.27 -24.67 17.84
CA THR A 829 -2.82 -24.60 17.63
C THR A 829 -2.14 -23.78 18.72
N GLN A 830 -0.84 -24.02 18.94
CA GLN A 830 -0.02 -23.16 19.79
C GLN A 830 0.56 -21.93 19.06
N LEU A 831 0.37 -21.85 17.74
CA LEU A 831 0.91 -20.78 16.90
C LEU A 831 0.02 -19.52 16.85
N VAL A 832 -0.85 -19.34 17.83
CA VAL A 832 -1.67 -18.13 18.00
C VAL A 832 -1.61 -17.71 19.45
N HIS A 833 -1.47 -16.40 19.68
CA HIS A 833 -1.50 -15.83 21.04
C HIS A 833 -2.79 -16.27 21.78
N PRO A 834 -2.76 -16.59 23.09
CA PRO A 834 -3.93 -17.08 23.82
C PRO A 834 -5.19 -16.21 23.75
N LYS A 835 -5.05 -14.89 23.63
CA LYS A 835 -6.17 -13.96 23.48
C LYS A 835 -6.53 -13.63 22.04
N VAL A 836 -6.03 -14.37 21.05
CA VAL A 836 -6.21 -14.03 19.62
C VAL A 836 -6.87 -15.19 18.88
N VAL A 837 -7.68 -14.83 17.91
CA VAL A 837 -8.24 -15.72 16.88
C VAL A 837 -7.77 -15.22 15.50
N ALA A 838 -7.10 -16.09 14.75
CA ALA A 838 -6.55 -15.72 13.44
C ALA A 838 -7.35 -16.38 12.30
N ILE A 839 -7.80 -15.58 11.34
CA ILE A 839 -8.66 -16.01 10.23
C ILE A 839 -8.04 -15.60 8.90
N CYS A 840 -7.90 -16.54 7.96
CA CYS A 840 -7.57 -16.18 6.58
C CYS A 840 -8.81 -15.64 5.89
N GLY A 841 -8.76 -14.37 5.44
CA GLY A 841 -9.90 -13.65 4.90
C GLY A 841 -10.45 -14.23 3.59
N LEU A 842 -11.29 -15.25 3.67
CA LEU A 842 -11.95 -15.97 2.59
C LEU A 842 -13.49 -15.88 2.76
N GLY A 843 -14.25 -16.90 2.40
CA GLY A 843 -15.70 -16.93 2.59
C GLY A 843 -16.48 -16.33 1.42
N SER A 844 -16.00 -16.55 0.17
CA SER A 844 -16.69 -16.15 -1.04
C SER A 844 -18.04 -16.87 -1.22
N TRP A 845 -19.05 -16.18 -1.71
CA TRP A 845 -20.34 -16.77 -2.10
C TRP A 845 -20.67 -16.56 -3.59
N ALA A 846 -19.82 -15.85 -4.35
CA ALA A 846 -20.03 -15.58 -5.76
C ALA A 846 -20.16 -16.88 -6.58
N LYS A 847 -21.15 -16.94 -7.47
CA LYS A 847 -21.36 -18.08 -8.38
C LYS A 847 -20.24 -18.19 -9.41
N GLY A 848 -19.69 -17.05 -9.84
CA GLY A 848 -18.54 -16.98 -10.75
C GLY A 848 -17.21 -17.46 -10.17
N ALA A 849 -17.18 -17.84 -8.89
CA ALA A 849 -16.01 -18.38 -8.22
C ALA A 849 -16.31 -19.76 -7.58
N PRO A 850 -16.76 -20.78 -8.35
CA PRO A 850 -17.31 -22.01 -7.81
C PRO A 850 -16.34 -22.80 -6.94
N ILE A 851 -15.02 -22.71 -7.19
CA ILE A 851 -13.98 -23.43 -6.43
C ILE A 851 -13.85 -22.87 -5.00
N SER A 852 -13.85 -21.53 -4.84
CA SER A 852 -13.70 -20.88 -3.53
C SER A 852 -15.02 -20.68 -2.79
N ARG A 853 -16.14 -20.90 -3.45
CA ARG A 853 -17.46 -20.66 -2.88
C ARG A 853 -17.72 -21.53 -1.63
N GLY A 854 -18.15 -20.84 -0.56
CA GLY A 854 -18.46 -21.50 0.72
C GLY A 854 -17.27 -21.98 1.52
N LYS A 855 -16.02 -21.67 1.12
CA LYS A 855 -14.81 -22.07 1.82
C LYS A 855 -14.23 -20.93 2.66
N GLY A 856 -13.90 -21.21 3.91
CA GLY A 856 -13.32 -20.27 4.85
C GLY A 856 -14.34 -19.27 5.40
N VAL A 857 -13.84 -18.27 6.10
CA VAL A 857 -14.63 -17.26 6.81
C VAL A 857 -14.19 -15.87 6.38
N ASN A 858 -15.13 -14.94 6.24
CA ASN A 858 -14.83 -13.53 6.01
C ASN A 858 -14.81 -12.75 7.33
N PRO A 859 -13.64 -12.42 7.91
CA PRO A 859 -13.56 -11.66 9.16
C PRO A 859 -14.07 -10.22 9.02
N ASN A 860 -14.13 -9.67 7.81
CA ASN A 860 -14.63 -8.31 7.60
C ASN A 860 -16.10 -8.14 8.02
N ALA A 861 -16.87 -9.24 8.08
CA ALA A 861 -18.25 -9.20 8.58
C ALA A 861 -18.35 -8.78 10.07
N LEU A 862 -17.24 -8.84 10.81
CA LEU A 862 -17.18 -8.43 12.22
C LEU A 862 -16.63 -7.01 12.41
N ILE A 863 -16.03 -6.41 11.38
CA ILE A 863 -15.33 -5.12 11.51
C ILE A 863 -16.33 -3.98 11.56
N ARG A 864 -16.12 -3.03 12.47
CA ARG A 864 -16.84 -1.76 12.54
C ARG A 864 -16.08 -0.67 11.80
N GLN A 865 -16.79 0.16 11.06
CA GLN A 865 -16.21 1.30 10.34
C GLN A 865 -17.05 2.54 10.62
N ASP A 866 -16.81 3.17 11.76
CA ASP A 866 -17.33 4.48 12.11
C ASP A 866 -16.17 5.42 12.46
N GLN A 867 -16.48 6.67 12.82
CA GLN A 867 -15.48 7.70 13.11
C GLN A 867 -14.49 7.33 14.23
N HIS A 868 -14.81 6.37 15.10
CA HIS A 868 -13.96 5.96 16.21
C HIS A 868 -13.02 4.79 15.87
N HIS A 869 -13.27 4.06 14.77
CA HIS A 869 -12.55 2.85 14.38
C HIS A 869 -11.56 3.08 13.26
N PHE A 870 -10.98 4.26 13.16
CA PHE A 870 -9.86 4.53 12.25
C PHE A 870 -8.84 5.50 12.86
N CYS A 871 -7.64 5.48 12.33
CA CYS A 871 -6.59 6.43 12.70
C CYS A 871 -6.92 7.81 12.11
N ILE A 872 -7.10 8.81 12.96
CA ILE A 872 -7.47 10.16 12.55
C ILE A 872 -6.43 10.84 11.64
N ILE A 873 -5.15 10.45 11.73
CA ILE A 873 -4.08 11.04 10.93
C ILE A 873 -3.91 10.32 9.59
N SER A 874 -3.89 8.99 9.59
CA SER A 874 -3.57 8.18 8.41
C SER A 874 -4.77 7.52 7.74
N SER A 875 -5.96 7.66 8.30
CA SER A 875 -7.21 7.00 7.86
C SER A 875 -7.13 5.46 7.85
N SER A 876 -6.19 4.86 8.56
CA SER A 876 -6.12 3.40 8.70
C SER A 876 -7.29 2.89 9.51
N VAL A 877 -8.05 1.96 8.95
CA VAL A 877 -9.18 1.33 9.64
C VAL A 877 -8.69 0.33 10.67
N GLU A 878 -9.39 0.22 11.81
CA GLU A 878 -9.15 -0.81 12.81
C GLU A 878 -9.76 -2.16 12.36
N PRO A 879 -8.97 -3.15 11.93
CA PRO A 879 -9.50 -4.43 11.45
C PRO A 879 -9.64 -5.47 12.55
N THR A 880 -9.19 -5.16 13.75
CA THR A 880 -9.25 -6.05 14.90
C THR A 880 -10.52 -5.78 15.68
N VAL A 881 -11.20 -6.84 16.06
CA VAL A 881 -12.47 -6.77 16.79
C VAL A 881 -12.44 -7.69 18.00
N ARG A 882 -13.01 -7.25 19.10
CA ARG A 882 -13.21 -8.12 20.27
C ARG A 882 -14.44 -8.99 20.07
N VAL A 883 -14.28 -10.29 20.34
CA VAL A 883 -15.34 -11.28 20.18
C VAL A 883 -15.40 -12.24 21.37
N LYS A 884 -16.56 -12.84 21.59
CA LYS A 884 -16.71 -14.09 22.31
C LYS A 884 -16.77 -15.25 21.32
N ALA A 885 -16.26 -16.40 21.72
CA ALA A 885 -16.28 -17.63 20.95
C ALA A 885 -17.05 -18.72 21.69
N TYR A 886 -17.92 -19.41 20.97
CA TYR A 886 -18.69 -20.52 21.51
C TYR A 886 -19.03 -21.57 20.44
N LYS A 887 -19.23 -22.81 20.89
CA LYS A 887 -19.61 -23.91 20.03
C LYS A 887 -21.03 -23.76 19.51
N VAL A 888 -21.19 -23.89 18.20
CA VAL A 888 -22.53 -23.95 17.58
C VAL A 888 -23.15 -25.31 17.89
N ARG A 889 -24.29 -25.30 18.54
CA ARG A 889 -25.05 -26.55 18.74
C ARG A 889 -25.65 -26.94 17.41
N GLU A 890 -25.36 -28.16 16.95
CA GLU A 890 -26.12 -28.73 15.83
C GLU A 890 -27.59 -28.81 16.27
N THR A 891 -28.43 -28.03 15.64
CA THR A 891 -29.87 -28.24 15.70
C THR A 891 -30.13 -29.57 14.98
N ARG A 892 -30.39 -30.64 15.76
CA ARG A 892 -30.81 -31.95 15.22
C ARG A 892 -32.12 -31.81 14.47
#